data_f62eb42c703902ddaef933c6765a41d1
#
_entry.id   f62eb42c703902ddaef933c6765a41d1
#
_cell.length_a   1.000
_cell.length_b   1.000
_cell.length_c   1.000
_cell.angle_alpha   90.00
_cell.angle_beta   90.00
_cell.angle_gamma   90.00
#
_symmetry.space_group_name_H-M   'P 1'
#
loop_
_entity.id
_entity.type
_entity.pdbx_description
1 polymer ?
#
loop_
_entity_poly.entity_id
_entity_poly.type
_entity_poly.pdbx_seq_one_letter_code
_entity_poly.pdbx_strand_id
1 'polypeptide(L)'
;MPTSYEADAGALSPFVGRDPRDLAPGADVDGFQILGILGRGLYGVTYLAREATEGAKAAIKLFQPDPGSLKPQAAEDDPGQSALAAFRREAAILGRLDHPNIARCRDFHDSRDRPYIVLEPEEGHSLAAALVAVPEAFNEDRLHRILMPLLDALAHLHAKAILHRDIKPSNIHLRPDGSPVLLDFGAAGELVESGGRADAFSYLTPGFAAPEQYQEAGHEGPWTDIYGLAAVAYRAVTGKIPPDARDRLKGAKMLPARKLGSGRASQAFLAAIDWGLALAPKKRPQSAQDWAKALVVAAGQPVDRDELQAETQSELAAETDDDKLEDLPPTQRIKREPGTAETFHVEAPRGPAAQRGARTRSSRTPVGLIFGTLFILGLTGGGWAYWQWTVLQNKTEWTVDPAGKGDTVTIEAALSQAKEGSTIRIQPGTYAESLVLTRPVTIQAVSADPADTVIAPSSGPCLTATTETGKLHGLTLRKVAGGGGESCVLLVGSGLTLSNSVIESEGTPALILHSGGAATLKDLEIKALGGVPAVVISNGARSRLSDSSISGETAFGLLVRRGAQPEVIGNEIKGTTRAGLILEAGAGGRFEGNQIIENGGSGVVIRGGSQPVLAKNRIEANGEAGVLIDEGAKGELDANVVARNKGSGIIVGSGAVPLLRKNEVEDNGEHGILLLERAGGRLEGNQVQSNKGHGLAISVDAKPDLSDNKVTENGGDQIKKGKITAEAK
;
A
#
# COMPACT_ATOMS: atom_id res chain seq x y z
N MET A 1 -40.03 28.26 3.26
CA MET A 1 -38.82 28.04 2.44
C MET A 1 -37.82 27.33 3.33
N PRO A 2 -37.54 26.05 3.09
CA PRO A 2 -36.43 25.37 3.77
C PRO A 2 -35.19 25.57 2.91
N THR A 3 -34.14 26.06 3.53
CA THR A 3 -32.81 26.28 2.99
C THR A 3 -32.10 24.94 2.77
N SER A 4 -31.73 24.69 1.53
CA SER A 4 -30.86 23.62 1.06
C SER A 4 -29.45 23.71 1.68
N TYR A 5 -29.11 22.80 2.57
CA TYR A 5 -27.76 22.59 3.08
C TYR A 5 -27.48 21.07 3.17
N GLU A 6 -27.40 20.42 2.05
CA GLU A 6 -26.91 19.04 1.94
C GLU A 6 -26.06 18.89 0.67
N ALA A 7 -24.84 19.41 0.69
CA ALA A 7 -23.83 19.10 -0.33
C ALA A 7 -22.42 19.46 0.17
N ASP A 8 -21.95 18.92 1.30
CA ASP A 8 -20.55 19.11 1.73
C ASP A 8 -20.00 17.93 2.58
N ALA A 9 -20.59 16.74 2.46
CA ALA A 9 -20.18 15.57 3.25
C ALA A 9 -19.06 14.71 2.61
N GLY A 10 -18.47 15.15 1.50
CA GLY A 10 -17.52 14.33 0.72
C GLY A 10 -16.08 14.30 1.22
N ALA A 11 -15.69 15.22 2.12
CA ALA A 11 -14.29 15.36 2.56
C ALA A 11 -14.04 14.98 4.04
N LEU A 12 -15.08 14.76 4.82
CA LEU A 12 -14.95 14.43 6.24
C LEU A 12 -14.98 12.92 6.41
N SER A 13 -13.89 12.35 6.90
CA SER A 13 -13.89 10.96 7.39
C SER A 13 -14.84 10.86 8.57
N PRO A 14 -15.86 9.98 8.54
CA PRO A 14 -16.74 9.79 9.69
C PRO A 14 -15.92 9.26 10.87
N PHE A 15 -16.23 9.76 12.05
CA PHE A 15 -15.58 9.50 13.33
C PHE A 15 -15.51 8.02 13.67
N VAL A 16 -14.36 7.38 13.54
CA VAL A 16 -14.13 6.04 14.11
C VAL A 16 -12.68 5.92 14.58
N GLY A 17 -12.48 5.46 15.82
CA GLY A 17 -11.18 5.19 16.44
C GLY A 17 -10.49 6.46 16.96
N ARG A 18 -11.02 7.03 18.05
CA ARG A 18 -10.39 8.18 18.74
C ARG A 18 -9.16 7.69 19.51
N ASP A 19 -7.99 8.26 19.21
CA ASP A 19 -7.00 8.46 20.25
C ASP A 19 -7.72 9.25 21.37
N PRO A 20 -7.65 8.83 22.64
CA PRO A 20 -8.29 9.59 23.75
C PRO A 20 -7.89 11.06 23.78
N ARG A 21 -6.81 11.43 23.12
CA ARG A 21 -6.29 12.80 22.98
C ARG A 21 -6.92 13.58 21.83
N ASP A 22 -7.69 12.92 20.94
CA ASP A 22 -8.30 13.57 19.78
C ASP A 22 -9.40 14.51 20.17
N LEU A 23 -9.43 15.64 19.48
CA LEU A 23 -10.49 16.61 19.64
C LEU A 23 -11.78 16.11 18.96
N ALA A 24 -12.88 16.16 19.71
CA ALA A 24 -14.20 15.84 19.18
C ALA A 24 -14.70 16.97 18.25
N PRO A 25 -15.61 16.70 17.30
CA PRO A 25 -16.34 17.75 16.63
C PRO A 25 -17.05 18.63 17.63
N GLY A 26 -17.02 19.95 17.37
CA GLY A 26 -17.52 20.96 18.28
C GLY A 26 -16.51 21.40 19.34
N ALA A 27 -15.37 20.70 19.52
CA ALA A 27 -14.29 21.20 20.38
C ALA A 27 -13.74 22.52 19.82
N ASP A 28 -13.38 23.43 20.71
CA ASP A 28 -12.80 24.72 20.38
C ASP A 28 -11.28 24.69 20.57
N VAL A 29 -10.54 25.25 19.60
CA VAL A 29 -9.11 25.52 19.69
C VAL A 29 -8.92 27.00 19.36
N ASP A 30 -8.83 27.84 20.37
CA ASP A 30 -8.58 29.27 20.25
C ASP A 30 -9.48 29.99 19.23
N GLY A 31 -10.81 29.66 19.22
CA GLY A 31 -11.79 30.20 18.30
C GLY A 31 -11.95 29.41 16.98
N PHE A 32 -11.30 28.27 16.83
CA PHE A 32 -11.51 27.32 15.74
C PHE A 32 -12.34 26.13 16.20
N GLN A 33 -13.58 26.04 15.75
CA GLN A 33 -14.47 24.92 16.04
C GLN A 33 -14.10 23.72 15.17
N ILE A 34 -13.66 22.62 15.78
CA ILE A 34 -13.28 21.38 15.09
C ILE A 34 -14.50 20.76 14.40
N LEU A 35 -14.37 20.43 13.12
CA LEU A 35 -15.39 19.75 12.32
C LEU A 35 -15.06 18.26 12.15
N GLY A 36 -13.78 17.90 12.02
CA GLY A 36 -13.33 16.52 11.85
C GLY A 36 -11.83 16.41 11.62
N ILE A 37 -11.33 15.17 11.55
CA ILE A 37 -9.91 14.87 11.28
C ILE A 37 -9.71 14.77 9.76
N LEU A 38 -8.72 15.51 9.23
CA LEU A 38 -8.25 15.41 7.84
C LEU A 38 -7.13 14.40 7.69
N GLY A 39 -6.25 14.29 8.69
CA GLY A 39 -5.12 13.37 8.63
C GLY A 39 -4.27 13.37 9.89
N ARG A 40 -3.36 12.37 9.96
CA ARG A 40 -2.38 12.24 11.03
C ARG A 40 -0.99 12.20 10.43
N GLY A 41 -0.11 13.02 10.96
CA GLY A 41 1.33 13.05 10.65
C GLY A 41 2.15 12.62 11.87
N LEU A 42 3.45 12.54 11.68
CA LEU A 42 4.41 12.11 12.71
C LEU A 42 4.35 12.94 13.99
N TYR A 43 4.19 14.26 13.85
CA TYR A 43 4.24 15.20 14.97
C TYR A 43 2.88 15.79 15.33
N GLY A 44 1.80 15.42 14.63
CA GLY A 44 0.52 16.04 14.90
C GLY A 44 -0.67 15.48 14.13
N VAL A 45 -1.83 15.96 14.49
CA VAL A 45 -3.11 15.65 13.86
C VAL A 45 -3.62 16.91 13.16
N THR A 46 -4.04 16.76 11.91
CA THR A 46 -4.64 17.85 11.12
C THR A 46 -6.16 17.72 11.16
N TYR A 47 -6.81 18.75 11.65
CA TYR A 47 -8.26 18.85 11.75
C TYR A 47 -8.80 19.81 10.70
N LEU A 48 -9.96 19.51 10.14
CA LEU A 48 -10.81 20.52 9.51
C LEU A 48 -11.52 21.30 10.64
N ALA A 49 -11.47 22.61 10.59
CA ALA A 49 -12.09 23.47 11.57
C ALA A 49 -12.84 24.62 10.87
N ARG A 50 -13.72 25.28 11.63
CA ARG A 50 -14.40 26.50 11.23
C ARG A 50 -14.04 27.61 12.19
N GLU A 51 -13.59 28.73 11.68
CA GLU A 51 -13.33 29.94 12.46
C GLU A 51 -14.63 30.54 13.01
N ALA A 52 -14.66 30.77 14.31
CA ALA A 52 -15.88 31.22 14.99
C ALA A 52 -16.30 32.65 14.61
N THR A 53 -15.34 33.51 14.23
CA THR A 53 -15.58 34.93 13.92
C THR A 53 -16.08 35.11 12.48
N GLU A 54 -15.47 34.47 11.51
CA GLU A 54 -15.77 34.66 10.08
C GLU A 54 -16.52 33.49 9.45
N GLY A 55 -16.62 32.37 10.15
CA GLY A 55 -17.21 31.13 9.65
C GLY A 55 -16.39 30.43 8.55
N ALA A 56 -15.19 30.93 8.28
CA ALA A 56 -14.31 30.40 7.25
C ALA A 56 -13.76 29.00 7.66
N LYS A 57 -13.57 28.11 6.69
CA LYS A 57 -12.89 26.82 6.93
C LYS A 57 -11.37 27.05 7.06
N ALA A 58 -10.74 26.26 7.95
CA ALA A 58 -9.29 26.18 8.13
C ALA A 58 -8.87 24.73 8.37
N ALA A 59 -7.64 24.40 8.02
CA ALA A 59 -7.01 23.14 8.43
C ALA A 59 -6.06 23.44 9.59
N ILE A 60 -6.33 22.85 10.77
CA ILE A 60 -5.54 23.07 11.99
C ILE A 60 -4.65 21.86 12.22
N LYS A 61 -3.34 21.98 12.00
CA LYS A 61 -2.37 20.95 12.36
C LYS A 61 -1.92 21.17 13.79
N LEU A 62 -2.43 20.34 14.70
CA LEU A 62 -2.17 20.43 16.13
C LEU A 62 -0.98 19.52 16.49
N PHE A 63 -0.02 20.02 17.29
CA PHE A 63 1.05 19.21 17.82
C PHE A 63 0.50 18.14 18.76
N GLN A 64 0.57 16.91 18.32
CA GLN A 64 0.11 15.73 19.05
C GLN A 64 0.91 14.53 18.56
N PRO A 65 2.22 14.44 18.95
CA PRO A 65 3.06 13.36 18.48
C PRO A 65 2.57 12.01 19.00
N ASP A 66 2.73 10.99 18.17
CA ASP A 66 2.43 9.61 18.57
C ASP A 66 3.49 9.14 19.57
N PRO A 67 3.13 8.72 20.79
CA PRO A 67 4.08 8.24 21.79
C PRO A 67 4.91 7.05 21.32
N GLY A 68 4.37 6.19 20.45
CA GLY A 68 5.07 5.03 19.89
C GLY A 68 6.16 5.39 18.88
N SER A 69 6.08 6.58 18.28
CA SER A 69 7.07 7.07 17.30
C SER A 69 8.17 7.93 17.92
N LEU A 70 8.03 8.32 19.19
CA LEU A 70 9.04 9.11 19.92
C LEU A 70 10.16 8.19 20.43
N LYS A 71 11.28 8.10 19.68
CA LYS A 71 12.49 7.41 20.16
C LYS A 71 13.48 8.42 20.73
N PRO A 72 14.15 8.15 21.89
CA PRO A 72 15.23 8.97 22.38
C PRO A 72 16.40 8.97 21.38
N GLN A 73 16.88 10.14 21.04
CA GLN A 73 18.00 10.33 20.09
C GLN A 73 19.38 10.08 20.74
N ALA A 74 19.48 10.40 22.01
CA ALA A 74 20.61 10.07 22.86
C ALA A 74 20.10 9.80 24.28
N ALA A 75 20.91 9.22 25.12
CA ALA A 75 20.53 8.88 26.51
C ALA A 75 20.15 10.11 27.38
N GLU A 76 20.38 11.33 26.89
CA GLU A 76 20.12 12.60 27.58
C GLU A 76 19.04 13.46 26.90
N ASP A 77 18.50 13.09 25.70
CA ASP A 77 17.52 13.89 24.98
C ASP A 77 16.08 13.54 25.41
N ASP A 78 15.26 14.57 25.63
CA ASP A 78 13.82 14.44 25.79
C ASP A 78 13.16 14.31 24.39
N PRO A 79 12.60 13.12 24.04
CA PRO A 79 12.01 12.88 22.73
C PRO A 79 10.85 13.84 22.40
N GLY A 80 10.14 14.32 23.42
CA GLY A 80 9.05 15.29 23.28
C GLY A 80 9.54 16.66 22.83
N GLN A 81 10.67 17.12 23.37
CA GLN A 81 11.29 18.40 22.98
C GLN A 81 11.84 18.35 21.55
N SER A 82 12.43 17.24 21.15
CA SER A 82 12.92 17.03 19.79
C SER A 82 11.79 17.06 18.76
N ALA A 83 10.67 16.38 19.04
CA ALA A 83 9.46 16.40 18.21
C ALA A 83 8.83 17.81 18.11
N LEU A 84 8.80 18.54 19.22
CA LEU A 84 8.29 19.91 19.25
C LEU A 84 9.19 20.86 18.44
N ALA A 85 10.50 20.71 18.52
CA ALA A 85 11.45 21.48 17.72
C ALA A 85 11.27 21.19 16.21
N ALA A 86 11.01 19.94 15.83
CA ALA A 86 10.71 19.56 14.45
C ALA A 86 9.39 20.18 13.96
N PHE A 87 8.34 20.16 14.78
CA PHE A 87 7.06 20.79 14.47
C PHE A 87 7.17 22.31 14.31
N ARG A 88 7.91 22.99 15.18
CA ARG A 88 8.21 24.43 15.06
C ARG A 88 9.01 24.77 13.81
N ARG A 89 9.94 23.87 13.42
CA ARG A 89 10.72 24.04 12.19
C ARG A 89 9.81 23.92 10.96
N GLU A 90 8.89 22.98 10.94
CA GLU A 90 7.87 22.85 9.87
C GLU A 90 7.05 24.13 9.74
N ALA A 91 6.54 24.69 10.85
CA ALA A 91 5.80 25.94 10.86
C ALA A 91 6.64 27.12 10.31
N ALA A 92 7.90 27.23 10.74
CA ALA A 92 8.82 28.28 10.30
C ALA A 92 9.14 28.16 8.79
N ILE A 93 9.25 26.94 8.25
CA ILE A 93 9.44 26.70 6.82
C ILE A 93 8.19 27.11 6.05
N LEU A 94 7.02 26.61 6.43
CA LEU A 94 5.75 26.90 5.76
C LEU A 94 5.41 28.38 5.76
N GLY A 95 5.68 29.11 6.86
CA GLY A 95 5.46 30.55 6.96
C GLY A 95 6.32 31.40 6.02
N ARG A 96 7.39 30.84 5.43
CA ARG A 96 8.29 31.51 4.47
C ARG A 96 7.95 31.17 3.00
N LEU A 97 6.97 30.27 2.79
CA LEU A 97 6.62 29.78 1.46
C LEU A 97 5.28 30.38 1.01
N ASP A 98 5.27 30.91 -0.21
CA ASP A 98 4.09 31.38 -0.91
C ASP A 98 4.18 30.89 -2.35
N HIS A 99 3.45 29.80 -2.64
CA HIS A 99 3.43 29.18 -3.97
C HIS A 99 2.10 28.44 -4.17
N PRO A 100 1.44 28.53 -5.34
CA PRO A 100 0.12 27.94 -5.57
C PRO A 100 0.05 26.42 -5.40
N ASN A 101 1.17 25.71 -5.54
CA ASN A 101 1.26 24.26 -5.45
C ASN A 101 1.97 23.78 -4.18
N ILE A 102 2.03 24.62 -3.15
CA ILE A 102 2.51 24.31 -1.80
C ILE A 102 1.42 24.64 -0.79
N ALA A 103 1.23 23.82 0.23
CA ALA A 103 0.28 24.08 1.31
C ALA A 103 0.53 25.46 1.94
N ARG A 104 -0.50 26.29 1.96
CA ARG A 104 -0.38 27.67 2.46
C ARG A 104 -0.61 27.74 3.95
N CYS A 105 0.40 28.22 4.67
CA CYS A 105 0.30 28.55 6.09
C CYS A 105 -0.32 29.94 6.24
N ARG A 106 -1.43 30.04 7.03
CA ARG A 106 -2.05 31.31 7.39
C ARG A 106 -1.43 31.89 8.65
N ASP A 107 -1.20 31.02 9.65
CA ASP A 107 -0.69 31.44 10.94
C ASP A 107 -0.04 30.28 11.70
N PHE A 108 0.75 30.59 12.73
CA PHE A 108 1.34 29.63 13.65
C PHE A 108 1.20 30.12 15.10
N HIS A 109 0.52 29.34 15.91
CA HIS A 109 0.33 29.60 17.33
C HIS A 109 1.27 28.73 18.16
N ASP A 110 2.33 29.35 18.70
CA ASP A 110 3.33 28.68 19.55
C ASP A 110 2.94 28.74 21.03
N SER A 111 1.83 28.08 21.40
CA SER A 111 1.44 27.96 22.80
C SER A 111 2.27 26.90 23.52
N ARG A 112 2.47 27.08 24.87
CA ARG A 112 3.27 26.12 25.65
C ARG A 112 2.66 24.72 25.69
N ASP A 113 1.33 24.64 25.73
CA ASP A 113 0.63 23.39 25.96
C ASP A 113 0.17 22.69 24.68
N ARG A 114 -0.17 23.44 23.63
CA ARG A 114 -0.69 22.91 22.36
C ARG A 114 -0.35 23.82 21.18
N PRO A 115 0.87 23.82 20.67
CA PRO A 115 1.19 24.58 19.47
C PRO A 115 0.45 24.01 18.26
N TYR A 116 -0.01 24.87 17.35
CA TYR A 116 -0.71 24.47 16.13
C TYR A 116 -0.42 25.40 14.97
N ILE A 117 -0.50 24.83 13.75
CA ILE A 117 -0.33 25.54 12.48
C ILE A 117 -1.72 25.70 11.85
N VAL A 118 -2.05 26.90 11.42
CA VAL A 118 -3.28 27.19 10.66
C VAL A 118 -2.94 27.20 9.18
N LEU A 119 -3.54 26.27 8.44
CA LEU A 119 -3.34 26.09 7.00
C LEU A 119 -4.63 26.42 6.25
N GLU A 120 -4.49 26.79 4.97
CA GLU A 120 -5.64 26.80 4.06
C GLU A 120 -6.10 25.35 3.82
N PRO A 121 -7.41 25.07 3.91
CA PRO A 121 -7.93 23.74 3.66
C PRO A 121 -7.91 23.48 2.15
N GLU A 122 -7.36 22.35 1.73
CA GLU A 122 -7.33 21.92 0.34
C GLU A 122 -8.51 20.97 0.07
N GLU A 123 -9.35 21.31 -0.89
CA GLU A 123 -10.44 20.43 -1.35
C GLU A 123 -9.90 19.44 -2.37
N GLY A 124 -10.43 18.21 -2.37
CA GLY A 124 -10.02 17.16 -3.31
C GLY A 124 -9.57 15.88 -2.60
N HIS A 125 -8.52 15.24 -3.10
CA HIS A 125 -8.05 13.96 -2.57
C HIS A 125 -6.55 13.75 -2.81
N SER A 126 -5.91 12.88 -2.05
CA SER A 126 -4.49 12.60 -2.24
C SER A 126 -4.22 11.90 -3.58
N LEU A 127 -3.04 12.14 -4.16
CA LEU A 127 -2.59 11.40 -5.34
C LEU A 127 -2.52 9.89 -5.06
N ALA A 128 -2.25 9.49 -3.81
CA ALA A 128 -2.29 8.08 -3.41
C ALA A 128 -3.69 7.49 -3.63
N ALA A 129 -4.75 8.18 -3.20
CA ALA A 129 -6.12 7.78 -3.43
C ALA A 129 -6.48 7.75 -4.92
N ALA A 130 -6.07 8.79 -5.69
CA ALA A 130 -6.29 8.84 -7.13
C ALA A 130 -5.61 7.69 -7.89
N LEU A 131 -4.37 7.35 -7.52
CA LEU A 131 -3.62 6.23 -8.10
C LEU A 131 -4.27 4.87 -7.83
N VAL A 132 -5.02 4.76 -6.76
CA VAL A 132 -5.81 3.56 -6.44
C VAL A 132 -7.15 3.57 -7.18
N ALA A 133 -7.84 4.70 -7.18
CA ALA A 133 -9.19 4.81 -7.75
C ALA A 133 -9.21 4.72 -9.28
N VAL A 134 -8.31 5.42 -9.97
CA VAL A 134 -8.28 5.52 -11.44
C VAL A 134 -6.85 5.45 -12.01
N PRO A 135 -6.13 4.37 -11.75
CA PRO A 135 -4.72 4.27 -12.13
C PRO A 135 -4.46 4.27 -13.64
N GLU A 136 -5.45 3.87 -14.46
CA GLU A 136 -5.40 3.92 -15.91
C GLU A 136 -5.48 5.35 -16.47
N ALA A 137 -5.99 6.28 -15.68
CA ALA A 137 -6.09 7.68 -16.08
C ALA A 137 -4.75 8.44 -16.05
N PHE A 138 -3.67 7.80 -15.54
CA PHE A 138 -2.33 8.42 -15.48
C PHE A 138 -1.51 8.11 -16.73
N ASN A 139 -1.91 8.75 -17.84
CA ASN A 139 -1.12 8.83 -19.06
C ASN A 139 -0.12 10.01 -19.00
N GLU A 140 0.69 10.18 -20.05
CA GLU A 140 1.70 11.25 -20.14
C GLU A 140 1.09 12.64 -19.93
N ASP A 141 -0.02 12.97 -20.60
CA ASP A 141 -0.67 14.27 -20.50
C ASP A 141 -1.11 14.60 -19.06
N ARG A 142 -1.69 13.64 -18.37
CA ARG A 142 -2.12 13.83 -16.98
C ARG A 142 -0.93 13.94 -16.05
N LEU A 143 0.09 13.11 -16.26
CA LEU A 143 1.33 13.19 -15.48
C LEU A 143 2.04 14.52 -15.71
N HIS A 144 2.04 15.03 -16.93
CA HIS A 144 2.60 16.35 -17.23
C HIS A 144 1.90 17.47 -16.43
N ARG A 145 0.55 17.46 -16.39
CA ARG A 145 -0.23 18.42 -15.59
C ARG A 145 0.03 18.34 -14.08
N ILE A 146 0.49 17.20 -13.60
CA ILE A 146 0.82 17.01 -12.17
C ILE A 146 2.30 17.33 -11.91
N LEU A 147 3.21 16.82 -12.73
CA LEU A 147 4.65 16.94 -12.48
C LEU A 147 5.18 18.35 -12.69
N MET A 148 4.68 19.06 -13.74
CA MET A 148 5.20 20.40 -14.04
C MET A 148 4.95 21.42 -12.92
N PRO A 149 3.72 21.54 -12.36
CA PRO A 149 3.49 22.43 -11.23
C PRO A 149 4.25 22.01 -9.95
N LEU A 150 4.45 20.70 -9.73
CA LEU A 150 5.25 20.23 -8.60
C LEU A 150 6.74 20.52 -8.78
N LEU A 151 7.26 20.46 -10.01
CA LEU A 151 8.63 20.85 -10.30
C LEU A 151 8.86 22.35 -10.12
N ASP A 152 7.85 23.18 -10.42
CA ASP A 152 7.88 24.61 -10.15
C ASP A 152 7.89 24.86 -8.62
N ALA A 153 7.05 24.16 -7.87
CA ALA A 153 7.06 24.18 -6.40
C ALA A 153 8.43 23.75 -5.82
N LEU A 154 9.03 22.68 -6.33
CA LEU A 154 10.37 22.24 -5.90
C LEU A 154 11.44 23.27 -6.26
N ALA A 155 11.38 23.87 -7.42
CA ALA A 155 12.28 24.94 -7.81
C ALA A 155 12.21 26.14 -6.83
N HIS A 156 10.99 26.49 -6.39
CA HIS A 156 10.76 27.53 -5.40
C HIS A 156 11.36 27.17 -4.03
N LEU A 157 11.24 25.92 -3.58
CA LEU A 157 11.87 25.42 -2.35
C LEU A 157 13.38 25.47 -2.45
N HIS A 158 13.93 24.90 -3.53
CA HIS A 158 15.37 24.78 -3.74
C HIS A 158 16.07 26.14 -3.86
N ALA A 159 15.39 27.14 -4.46
CA ALA A 159 15.89 28.53 -4.52
C ALA A 159 16.01 29.16 -3.12
N LYS A 160 15.27 28.66 -2.13
CA LYS A 160 15.35 29.08 -0.74
C LYS A 160 16.24 28.14 0.11
N ALA A 161 17.02 27.26 -0.54
CA ALA A 161 17.85 26.25 0.09
C ALA A 161 17.05 25.29 1.01
N ILE A 162 15.80 25.01 0.69
CA ILE A 162 14.91 24.10 1.43
C ILE A 162 14.70 22.83 0.59
N LEU A 163 14.85 21.66 1.22
CA LEU A 163 14.46 20.37 0.66
C LEU A 163 13.22 19.84 1.35
N HIS A 164 12.32 19.18 0.58
CA HIS A 164 11.11 18.55 1.11
C HIS A 164 11.39 17.22 1.80
N ARG A 165 12.21 16.36 1.19
CA ARG A 165 12.74 15.07 1.71
C ARG A 165 11.73 13.92 1.86
N ASP A 166 10.43 14.16 1.77
CA ASP A 166 9.39 13.11 1.88
C ASP A 166 8.33 13.22 0.78
N ILE A 167 8.80 13.25 -0.48
CA ILE A 167 7.91 13.30 -1.65
C ILE A 167 7.39 11.91 -1.94
N LYS A 168 6.08 11.73 -1.75
CA LYS A 168 5.33 10.49 -1.97
C LYS A 168 3.88 10.79 -2.34
N PRO A 169 3.13 9.84 -2.91
CA PRO A 169 1.77 10.09 -3.37
C PRO A 169 0.79 10.57 -2.27
N SER A 170 0.99 10.18 -1.01
CA SER A 170 0.14 10.65 0.11
C SER A 170 0.36 12.12 0.46
N ASN A 171 1.55 12.66 0.15
CA ASN A 171 1.92 14.05 0.43
C ASN A 171 1.67 14.98 -0.77
N ILE A 172 1.05 14.47 -1.83
CA ILE A 172 0.58 15.24 -2.99
C ILE A 172 -0.94 15.19 -3.00
N HIS A 173 -1.58 16.35 -2.91
CA HIS A 173 -3.03 16.50 -2.97
C HIS A 173 -3.45 16.97 -4.36
N LEU A 174 -4.51 16.42 -4.91
CA LEU A 174 -5.12 16.86 -6.17
C LEU A 174 -6.41 17.60 -5.88
N ARG A 175 -6.48 18.87 -6.26
CA ARG A 175 -7.69 19.69 -6.20
C ARG A 175 -8.76 19.19 -7.18
N PRO A 176 -10.02 19.63 -7.07
CA PRO A 176 -11.09 19.23 -7.99
C PRO A 176 -10.79 19.54 -9.47
N ASP A 177 -10.00 20.59 -9.75
CA ASP A 177 -9.53 20.95 -11.11
C ASP A 177 -8.36 20.10 -11.60
N GLY A 178 -7.85 19.20 -10.76
CA GLY A 178 -6.72 18.33 -11.04
C GLY A 178 -5.35 18.95 -10.77
N SER A 179 -5.27 20.20 -10.30
CA SER A 179 -4.00 20.84 -9.93
C SER A 179 -3.42 20.22 -8.66
N PRO A 180 -2.10 19.96 -8.59
CA PRO A 180 -1.47 19.35 -7.43
C PRO A 180 -1.07 20.39 -6.37
N VAL A 181 -1.07 19.96 -5.11
CA VAL A 181 -0.50 20.70 -3.98
C VAL A 181 0.41 19.78 -3.18
N LEU A 182 1.59 20.25 -2.86
CA LEU A 182 2.55 19.56 -2.00
C LEU A 182 2.24 19.85 -0.54
N LEU A 183 1.99 18.78 0.24
CA LEU A 183 1.63 18.82 1.65
C LEU A 183 2.77 18.24 2.51
N ASP A 184 2.67 18.45 3.83
CA ASP A 184 3.46 17.80 4.90
C ASP A 184 4.97 18.05 4.82
N PHE A 185 5.41 19.13 5.44
CA PHE A 185 6.80 19.58 5.51
C PHE A 185 7.53 19.10 6.78
N GLY A 186 6.99 18.08 7.47
CA GLY A 186 7.57 17.55 8.71
C GLY A 186 9.00 17.00 8.58
N ALA A 187 9.38 16.54 7.38
CA ALA A 187 10.75 16.12 7.07
C ALA A 187 11.59 17.22 6.40
N ALA A 188 10.97 18.36 6.03
CA ALA A 188 11.66 19.43 5.32
C ALA A 188 12.74 20.10 6.19
N GLY A 189 13.78 20.62 5.53
CA GLY A 189 14.86 21.29 6.23
C GLY A 189 15.79 22.07 5.31
N GLU A 190 16.56 22.98 5.89
CA GLU A 190 17.56 23.75 5.17
C GLU A 190 18.71 22.84 4.72
N LEU A 191 19.32 23.18 3.58
CA LEU A 191 20.58 22.61 3.12
C LEU A 191 21.68 23.08 4.07
N VAL A 192 21.96 22.31 5.12
CA VAL A 192 23.07 22.57 6.03
C VAL A 192 24.25 21.71 5.58
N GLU A 193 25.41 22.33 5.39
CA GLU A 193 26.66 21.61 5.19
C GLU A 193 26.93 20.73 6.41
N SER A 194 26.99 19.43 6.17
CA SER A 194 27.59 18.35 6.96
C SER A 194 27.57 18.48 8.49
N GLY A 195 26.68 17.76 9.15
CA GLY A 195 26.77 17.50 10.58
C GLY A 195 25.58 16.79 11.18
N GLY A 196 25.68 15.48 11.31
CA GLY A 196 24.96 14.67 12.29
C GLY A 196 23.42 14.58 12.14
N ARG A 197 22.98 13.59 11.39
CA ARG A 197 21.59 13.11 11.42
C ARG A 197 21.56 11.59 11.61
N ALA A 198 21.87 11.14 12.82
CA ALA A 198 21.67 9.73 13.18
C ALA A 198 20.18 9.31 13.19
N ASP A 199 19.24 10.27 13.13
CA ASP A 199 17.84 10.06 13.48
C ASP A 199 16.84 10.07 12.33
N ALA A 200 17.28 10.50 11.13
CA ALA A 200 16.40 10.59 9.95
C ALA A 200 15.95 9.23 9.38
N PHE A 201 16.66 8.16 9.70
CA PHE A 201 16.43 6.84 9.08
C PHE A 201 15.11 6.18 9.45
N SER A 202 14.52 6.54 10.58
CA SER A 202 13.29 5.91 11.10
C SER A 202 12.01 6.29 10.35
N TYR A 203 12.07 7.34 9.50
CA TYR A 203 10.88 7.94 8.88
C TYR A 203 10.88 7.93 7.34
N LEU A 204 11.91 7.32 6.74
CA LEU A 204 12.04 7.25 5.29
C LEU A 204 11.00 6.28 4.69
N THR A 205 10.35 6.71 3.61
CA THR A 205 9.34 5.90 2.93
C THR A 205 10.01 4.98 1.88
N PRO A 206 10.06 3.65 2.09
CA PRO A 206 10.69 2.72 1.15
C PRO A 206 10.16 2.88 -0.29
N GLY A 207 11.06 2.86 -1.26
CA GLY A 207 10.74 3.03 -2.68
C GLY A 207 10.65 4.49 -3.15
N PHE A 208 10.42 5.46 -2.24
CA PHE A 208 10.38 6.89 -2.54
C PHE A 208 11.59 7.65 -2.01
N ALA A 209 12.20 7.17 -0.94
CA ALA A 209 13.39 7.77 -0.35
C ALA A 209 14.63 7.49 -1.21
N ALA A 210 15.43 8.54 -1.43
CA ALA A 210 16.65 8.48 -2.23
C ALA A 210 17.80 7.77 -1.47
N PRO A 211 18.77 7.14 -2.18
CA PRO A 211 19.86 6.40 -1.55
C PRO A 211 20.69 7.20 -0.52
N GLU A 212 20.94 8.48 -0.78
CA GLU A 212 21.70 9.37 0.10
C GLU A 212 21.00 9.66 1.42
N GLN A 213 19.67 9.55 1.48
CA GLN A 213 18.91 9.73 2.71
C GLN A 213 19.13 8.60 3.73
N TYR A 214 19.62 7.45 3.28
CA TYR A 214 19.97 6.30 4.12
C TYR A 214 21.43 6.31 4.61
N GLN A 215 22.19 7.37 4.37
CA GLN A 215 23.61 7.48 4.71
C GLN A 215 23.84 8.61 5.72
N GLU A 216 24.55 8.36 6.80
CA GLU A 216 24.84 9.36 7.84
C GLU A 216 25.58 10.60 7.31
N ALA A 217 26.44 10.42 6.31
CA ALA A 217 27.17 11.47 5.61
C ALA A 217 26.64 11.71 4.18
N GLY A 218 25.36 11.38 3.93
CA GLY A 218 24.76 11.55 2.61
C GLY A 218 24.62 13.03 2.26
N HIS A 219 25.17 13.41 1.10
CA HIS A 219 24.98 14.77 0.58
C HIS A 219 23.61 14.86 -0.11
N GLU A 220 22.61 15.37 0.59
CA GLU A 220 21.29 15.67 0.04
C GLU A 220 21.32 16.97 -0.77
N GLY A 221 20.46 17.06 -1.77
CA GLY A 221 20.34 18.23 -2.63
C GLY A 221 19.04 18.19 -3.45
N PRO A 222 18.85 19.11 -4.41
CA PRO A 222 17.68 19.11 -5.29
C PRO A 222 17.40 17.75 -5.94
N TRP A 223 18.43 16.99 -6.26
CA TRP A 223 18.35 15.62 -6.80
C TRP A 223 17.69 14.61 -5.86
N THR A 224 17.64 14.88 -4.55
CA THR A 224 16.97 14.04 -3.55
C THR A 224 15.46 14.13 -3.70
N ASP A 225 14.91 15.33 -3.81
CA ASP A 225 13.48 15.56 -4.05
C ASP A 225 13.07 15.09 -5.45
N ILE A 226 13.95 15.27 -6.44
CA ILE A 226 13.75 14.78 -7.80
C ILE A 226 13.60 13.25 -7.82
N TYR A 227 14.42 12.52 -7.05
CA TYR A 227 14.27 11.06 -6.92
C TYR A 227 12.90 10.68 -6.37
N GLY A 228 12.43 11.34 -5.30
CA GLY A 228 11.11 11.09 -4.73
C GLY A 228 9.98 11.35 -5.74
N LEU A 229 10.03 12.47 -6.45
CA LEU A 229 9.02 12.80 -7.46
C LEU A 229 9.10 11.89 -8.69
N ALA A 230 10.29 11.43 -9.09
CA ALA A 230 10.46 10.43 -10.14
C ALA A 230 9.91 9.06 -9.72
N ALA A 231 10.03 8.69 -8.44
CA ALA A 231 9.41 7.49 -7.89
C ALA A 231 7.87 7.57 -7.89
N VAL A 232 7.31 8.75 -7.64
CA VAL A 232 5.87 9.02 -7.80
C VAL A 232 5.45 8.85 -9.26
N ALA A 233 6.17 9.44 -10.20
CA ALA A 233 5.89 9.32 -11.63
C ALA A 233 6.02 7.87 -12.11
N TYR A 234 7.05 7.16 -11.68
CA TYR A 234 7.23 5.73 -11.97
C TYR A 234 6.04 4.90 -11.48
N ARG A 235 5.62 5.09 -10.21
CA ARG A 235 4.43 4.41 -9.66
C ARG A 235 3.19 4.73 -10.48
N ALA A 236 2.99 5.98 -10.86
CA ALA A 236 1.82 6.42 -11.61
C ALA A 236 1.74 5.78 -13.00
N VAL A 237 2.86 5.75 -13.75
CA VAL A 237 2.87 5.24 -15.12
C VAL A 237 2.98 3.72 -15.19
N THR A 238 3.66 3.07 -14.23
CA THR A 238 3.89 1.61 -14.23
C THR A 238 2.91 0.85 -13.33
N GLY A 239 2.26 1.52 -12.39
CA GLY A 239 1.47 0.92 -11.32
C GLY A 239 2.30 0.23 -10.24
N LYS A 240 3.64 0.28 -10.30
CA LYS A 240 4.56 -0.36 -9.36
C LYS A 240 5.33 0.68 -8.56
N ILE A 241 5.60 0.38 -7.29
CA ILE A 241 6.54 1.14 -6.48
C ILE A 241 7.96 0.70 -6.86
N PRO A 242 8.94 1.61 -7.06
CA PRO A 242 10.33 1.22 -7.22
C PRO A 242 10.81 0.38 -6.03
N PRO A 243 11.70 -0.62 -6.21
CA PRO A 243 12.35 -1.29 -5.09
C PRO A 243 13.10 -0.27 -4.21
N ASP A 244 13.18 -0.56 -2.91
CA ASP A 244 13.90 0.30 -1.96
C ASP A 244 15.32 0.62 -2.44
N ALA A 245 15.74 1.87 -2.28
CA ALA A 245 17.05 2.30 -2.76
C ALA A 245 18.21 1.52 -2.13
N ARG A 246 18.07 1.06 -0.87
CA ARG A 246 19.06 0.20 -0.20
C ARG A 246 19.18 -1.16 -0.87
N ASP A 247 18.07 -1.73 -1.30
CA ASP A 247 18.08 -3.03 -1.96
C ASP A 247 18.61 -2.91 -3.38
N ARG A 248 18.30 -1.80 -4.08
CA ARG A 248 18.90 -1.48 -5.38
C ARG A 248 20.42 -1.31 -5.29
N LEU A 249 20.93 -0.69 -4.22
CA LEU A 249 22.38 -0.59 -3.95
C LEU A 249 23.03 -1.96 -3.68
N LYS A 250 22.27 -2.95 -3.19
CA LYS A 250 22.71 -4.34 -3.00
C LYS A 250 22.52 -5.21 -4.24
N GLY A 251 22.07 -4.63 -5.36
CA GLY A 251 21.90 -5.35 -6.63
C GLY A 251 20.48 -5.79 -6.98
N ALA A 252 19.46 -5.38 -6.21
CA ALA A 252 18.07 -5.62 -6.58
C ALA A 252 17.74 -4.93 -7.91
N LYS A 253 17.25 -5.70 -8.89
CA LYS A 253 16.91 -5.20 -10.22
C LYS A 253 15.60 -4.42 -10.20
N MET A 254 15.63 -3.21 -10.72
CA MET A 254 14.45 -2.40 -11.05
C MET A 254 14.21 -2.48 -12.55
N LEU A 255 13.01 -2.86 -12.95
CA LEU A 255 12.64 -2.77 -14.37
C LEU A 255 12.45 -1.30 -14.75
N PRO A 256 13.09 -0.78 -15.80
CA PRO A 256 12.95 0.61 -16.21
C PRO A 256 11.52 1.00 -16.54
N ALA A 257 11.17 2.28 -16.32
CA ALA A 257 9.89 2.84 -16.72
C ALA A 257 9.62 2.63 -18.22
N ARG A 258 10.65 2.74 -19.04
CA ARG A 258 10.59 2.50 -20.51
C ARG A 258 10.06 1.10 -20.86
N LYS A 259 10.35 0.08 -20.05
CA LYS A 259 9.86 -1.30 -20.28
C LYS A 259 8.43 -1.51 -19.76
N LEU A 260 8.06 -0.90 -18.65
CA LEU A 260 6.78 -1.15 -17.98
C LEU A 260 5.68 -0.17 -18.39
N GLY A 261 6.04 1.06 -18.74
CA GLY A 261 5.11 2.15 -19.07
C GLY A 261 4.81 2.29 -20.56
N SER A 262 5.38 1.41 -21.42
CA SER A 262 5.13 1.45 -22.86
C SER A 262 3.63 1.34 -23.16
N GLY A 263 3.11 2.22 -24.02
CA GLY A 263 1.68 2.34 -24.33
C GLY A 263 0.91 3.33 -23.43
N ARG A 264 1.53 3.86 -22.36
CA ARG A 264 0.93 4.93 -21.52
C ARG A 264 1.61 6.28 -21.69
N ALA A 265 2.88 6.27 -22.05
CA ALA A 265 3.69 7.46 -22.27
C ALA A 265 4.75 7.22 -23.35
N SER A 266 5.28 8.30 -23.93
CA SER A 266 6.37 8.27 -24.91
C SER A 266 7.65 7.70 -24.29
N GLN A 267 8.51 7.07 -25.12
CA GLN A 267 9.77 6.52 -24.66
C GLN A 267 10.68 7.61 -24.05
N ALA A 268 10.65 8.81 -24.61
CA ALA A 268 11.42 9.95 -24.09
C ALA A 268 10.94 10.38 -22.70
N PHE A 269 9.62 10.43 -22.45
CA PHE A 269 9.05 10.72 -21.14
C PHE A 269 9.41 9.65 -20.11
N LEU A 270 9.30 8.38 -20.48
CA LEU A 270 9.68 7.25 -19.64
C LEU A 270 11.18 7.23 -19.33
N ALA A 271 12.03 7.61 -20.32
CA ALA A 271 13.46 7.76 -20.11
C ALA A 271 13.81 8.88 -19.12
N ALA A 272 13.07 10.00 -19.17
CA ALA A 272 13.24 11.09 -18.20
C ALA A 272 12.86 10.65 -16.77
N ILE A 273 11.86 9.78 -16.60
CA ILE A 273 11.54 9.16 -15.30
C ILE A 273 12.69 8.27 -14.83
N ASP A 274 13.21 7.40 -15.71
CA ASP A 274 14.36 6.52 -15.37
C ASP A 274 15.60 7.33 -14.99
N TRP A 275 15.83 8.47 -15.64
CA TRP A 275 16.93 9.40 -15.30
C TRP A 275 16.78 9.96 -13.88
N GLY A 276 15.58 10.39 -13.47
CA GLY A 276 15.32 10.84 -12.10
C GLY A 276 15.55 9.76 -11.04
N LEU A 277 15.41 8.47 -11.41
CA LEU A 277 15.59 7.32 -10.53
C LEU A 277 17.01 6.73 -10.51
N ALA A 278 18.01 7.38 -11.14
CA ALA A 278 19.39 6.93 -11.08
C ALA A 278 19.88 6.86 -9.62
N LEU A 279 20.61 5.78 -9.24
CA LEU A 279 21.06 5.58 -7.85
C LEU A 279 22.09 6.63 -7.44
N ALA A 280 23.05 6.94 -8.32
CA ALA A 280 24.08 7.92 -8.05
C ALA A 280 23.51 9.36 -8.15
N PRO A 281 23.56 10.20 -7.12
CA PRO A 281 23.02 11.57 -7.16
C PRO A 281 23.55 12.41 -8.33
N LYS A 282 24.84 12.29 -8.65
CA LYS A 282 25.49 13.01 -9.77
C LYS A 282 25.01 12.58 -11.15
N LYS A 283 24.34 11.42 -11.27
CA LYS A 283 23.76 10.91 -12.54
C LYS A 283 22.29 11.30 -12.70
N ARG A 284 21.69 11.98 -11.74
CA ARG A 284 20.31 12.51 -11.80
C ARG A 284 20.29 13.92 -12.38
N PRO A 285 19.09 14.42 -12.74
CA PRO A 285 18.90 15.87 -12.93
C PRO A 285 19.39 16.64 -11.70
N GLN A 286 20.16 17.70 -11.90
CA GLN A 286 20.76 18.45 -10.78
C GLN A 286 19.83 19.57 -10.27
N SER A 287 18.81 19.92 -11.05
CA SER A 287 17.78 20.90 -10.70
C SER A 287 16.40 20.45 -11.16
N ALA A 288 15.35 20.95 -10.50
CA ALA A 288 13.96 20.73 -10.93
C ALA A 288 13.72 21.22 -12.35
N GLN A 289 14.37 22.34 -12.72
CA GLN A 289 14.29 22.92 -14.06
C GLN A 289 14.92 22.03 -15.14
N ASP A 290 16.03 21.36 -14.85
CA ASP A 290 16.68 20.45 -15.82
C ASP A 290 15.81 19.23 -16.10
N TRP A 291 15.17 18.71 -15.05
CA TRP A 291 14.26 17.57 -15.21
C TRP A 291 12.96 18.00 -15.92
N ALA A 292 12.42 19.18 -15.61
CA ALA A 292 11.26 19.75 -16.30
C ALA A 292 11.51 19.89 -17.82
N LYS A 293 12.68 20.41 -18.22
CA LYS A 293 13.06 20.51 -19.65
C LYS A 293 13.06 19.13 -20.33
N ALA A 294 13.61 18.09 -19.68
CA ALA A 294 13.63 16.74 -20.24
C ALA A 294 12.22 16.17 -20.44
N LEU A 295 11.30 16.39 -19.49
CA LEU A 295 9.90 15.97 -19.60
C LEU A 295 9.14 16.73 -20.69
N VAL A 296 9.41 18.04 -20.92
CA VAL A 296 8.78 18.87 -21.96
C VAL A 296 9.25 18.48 -23.36
N VAL A 297 10.56 18.26 -23.55
CA VAL A 297 11.11 17.82 -24.85
C VAL A 297 10.51 16.47 -25.25
N ALA A 298 10.24 15.62 -24.30
CA ALA A 298 9.60 14.34 -24.53
C ALA A 298 8.16 14.45 -25.07
N ALA A 299 7.38 15.40 -24.57
CA ALA A 299 5.97 15.60 -24.96
C ALA A 299 5.80 16.14 -26.41
N GLY A 300 6.87 16.67 -27.02
CA GLY A 300 6.84 17.21 -28.39
C GLY A 300 7.20 16.24 -29.52
N GLN A 301 7.56 14.98 -29.18
CA GLN A 301 7.92 13.99 -30.19
C GLN A 301 6.75 13.04 -30.51
N PRO A 302 6.35 12.86 -31.80
CA PRO A 302 5.36 11.85 -32.17
C PRO A 302 5.90 10.45 -31.88
N VAL A 303 5.04 9.58 -31.35
CA VAL A 303 5.34 8.17 -31.07
C VAL A 303 5.51 7.44 -32.40
N ASP A 304 6.75 7.14 -32.80
CA ASP A 304 7.02 6.28 -33.94
C ASP A 304 7.01 4.82 -33.48
N ARG A 305 6.01 4.06 -33.97
CA ARG A 305 5.80 2.65 -33.61
C ARG A 305 6.81 1.69 -34.25
N ASP A 306 7.46 2.11 -35.30
CA ASP A 306 8.35 1.26 -36.11
C ASP A 306 9.80 1.25 -35.57
N GLU A 307 10.25 2.32 -34.90
CA GLU A 307 11.53 2.35 -34.18
C GLU A 307 11.55 1.43 -32.94
N LEU A 308 10.41 1.23 -32.28
CA LEU A 308 10.28 0.39 -31.08
C LEU A 308 10.61 -1.10 -31.32
N GLN A 309 10.42 -1.59 -32.56
CA GLN A 309 10.72 -3.00 -32.89
C GLN A 309 12.20 -3.22 -33.26
N ALA A 310 12.86 -2.20 -33.77
CA ALA A 310 14.27 -2.28 -34.15
C ALA A 310 15.21 -2.15 -32.94
N GLU A 311 14.95 -1.23 -32.01
CA GLU A 311 15.76 -1.05 -30.79
C GLU A 311 15.64 -2.24 -29.83
N THR A 312 14.45 -2.84 -29.71
CA THR A 312 14.25 -4.04 -28.84
C THR A 312 15.08 -5.25 -29.30
N GLN A 313 15.33 -5.37 -30.60
CA GLN A 313 16.19 -6.45 -31.13
C GLN A 313 17.69 -6.13 -31.02
N SER A 314 18.08 -4.84 -31.05
CA SER A 314 19.47 -4.41 -30.89
C SER A 314 19.94 -4.45 -29.43
N GLU A 315 19.08 -4.09 -28.46
CA GLU A 315 19.44 -4.13 -27.02
C GLU A 315 19.50 -5.56 -26.46
N LEU A 316 18.71 -6.51 -26.97
CA LEU A 316 18.82 -7.93 -26.62
C LEU A 316 20.15 -8.55 -27.08
N ALA A 317 20.79 -7.98 -28.10
CA ALA A 317 22.10 -8.42 -28.58
C ALA A 317 23.27 -7.75 -27.83
N ALA A 318 23.06 -6.61 -27.19
CA ALA A 318 24.09 -5.87 -26.44
C ALA A 318 24.21 -6.28 -24.96
N GLU A 319 23.17 -6.90 -24.37
CA GLU A 319 23.22 -7.37 -22.97
C GLU A 319 24.07 -8.64 -22.73
N THR A 320 24.69 -9.22 -23.77
CA THR A 320 25.57 -10.40 -23.63
C THR A 320 27.06 -10.07 -23.52
N ASP A 321 27.48 -8.79 -23.55
CA ASP A 321 28.89 -8.43 -23.61
C ASP A 321 29.35 -7.30 -22.67
N ASP A 322 28.73 -7.14 -21.50
CA ASP A 322 29.14 -6.12 -20.51
C ASP A 322 29.70 -6.73 -19.21
N ASP A 323 30.77 -7.52 -19.39
CA ASP A 323 31.67 -7.97 -18.32
C ASP A 323 32.94 -7.06 -18.29
N LYS A 324 32.73 -5.74 -18.17
CA LYS A 324 33.82 -4.78 -17.89
C LYS A 324 33.38 -3.69 -16.92
N LEU A 325 33.43 -4.02 -15.62
CA LEU A 325 33.53 -3.08 -14.50
C LEU A 325 35.01 -2.73 -14.31
N GLU A 326 35.56 -1.85 -15.13
CA GLU A 326 36.80 -1.15 -14.87
C GLU A 326 36.51 0.34 -14.99
N ASP A 327 36.54 1.03 -13.82
CA ASP A 327 37.04 2.36 -13.54
C ASP A 327 36.36 2.95 -12.27
N LEU A 328 36.72 2.36 -11.11
CA LEU A 328 36.69 3.09 -9.84
C LEU A 328 38.14 3.28 -9.39
N PRO A 329 38.56 4.47 -8.93
CA PRO A 329 39.94 4.72 -8.49
C PRO A 329 40.28 3.79 -7.32
N PRO A 330 41.51 3.23 -7.30
CA PRO A 330 41.90 2.23 -6.32
C PRO A 330 42.00 2.86 -4.93
N THR A 331 41.22 2.37 -3.99
CA THR A 331 41.48 2.49 -2.57
C THR A 331 42.87 1.88 -2.30
N GLN A 332 43.80 2.66 -1.79
CA GLN A 332 45.15 2.24 -1.41
C GLN A 332 45.07 1.01 -0.50
N ARG A 333 45.50 -0.13 -1.02
CA ARG A 333 45.84 -1.32 -0.22
C ARG A 333 47.01 -0.99 0.65
N ILE A 334 46.82 -0.82 1.94
CA ILE A 334 47.92 -0.85 2.93
C ILE A 334 48.36 -2.31 3.05
N LYS A 335 49.52 -2.61 2.45
CA LYS A 335 50.28 -3.84 2.71
C LYS A 335 50.75 -3.82 4.16
N ARG A 336 50.32 -4.81 4.94
CA ARG A 336 51.02 -5.13 6.21
C ARG A 336 52.22 -5.96 5.90
N GLU A 337 53.41 -5.37 6.18
CA GLU A 337 54.63 -6.14 6.42
C GLU A 337 54.81 -6.35 7.92
N PRO A 338 55.37 -7.50 8.36
CA PRO A 338 55.57 -7.82 9.78
C PRO A 338 56.96 -7.32 10.24
N GLY A 339 56.99 -6.51 11.29
CA GLY A 339 58.27 -6.21 11.91
C GLY A 339 58.25 -5.07 12.89
N THR A 340 58.64 -5.42 14.12
CA THR A 340 59.20 -4.63 15.21
C THR A 340 58.22 -3.86 16.11
N ALA A 341 58.14 -4.36 17.33
CA ALA A 341 57.59 -3.72 18.52
C ALA A 341 58.47 -2.51 18.92
N GLU A 342 57.86 -1.34 18.96
CA GLU A 342 58.41 -0.23 19.73
C GLU A 342 57.42 0.23 20.80
N THR A 343 57.85 0.11 22.02
CA THR A 343 57.21 0.53 23.25
C THR A 343 57.20 2.06 23.32
N PHE A 344 56.02 2.67 23.31
CA PHE A 344 55.87 4.07 23.69
C PHE A 344 55.53 4.17 25.17
N HIS A 345 56.50 4.73 25.95
CA HIS A 345 56.32 5.22 27.31
C HIS A 345 55.51 6.51 27.30
N VAL A 346 54.38 6.53 28.01
CA VAL A 346 53.66 7.76 28.36
C VAL A 346 53.99 8.07 29.81
N GLU A 347 54.70 9.19 30.03
CA GLU A 347 55.00 9.77 31.34
C GLU A 347 53.76 10.35 31.99
N ALA A 348 53.50 9.99 33.25
CA ALA A 348 52.49 10.60 34.11
C ALA A 348 53.11 11.74 34.95
N PRO A 349 52.39 12.84 35.19
CA PRO A 349 52.91 13.95 35.96
C PRO A 349 52.93 13.68 37.46
N ARG A 350 54.03 14.10 38.10
CA ARG A 350 54.32 14.04 39.53
C ARG A 350 53.55 15.11 40.32
N GLY A 351 52.94 14.75 41.42
CA GLY A 351 52.49 15.65 42.48
C GLY A 351 52.81 15.09 43.88
N PRO A 352 52.88 15.90 44.93
CA PRO A 352 54.01 15.84 45.89
C PRO A 352 53.76 14.99 47.16
N ALA A 353 54.89 14.69 47.80
CA ALA A 353 55.04 13.87 49.01
C ALA A 353 54.45 14.50 50.30
N ALA A 354 53.92 13.68 51.19
CA ALA A 354 53.95 13.92 52.65
C ALA A 354 53.78 12.65 53.45
N GLN A 355 54.84 12.31 54.15
CA GLN A 355 55.04 11.88 55.55
C GLN A 355 54.37 10.64 56.14
N ARG A 356 55.27 9.78 56.54
CA ARG A 356 55.43 8.82 57.61
C ARG A 356 54.35 8.75 58.73
N GLY A 357 53.95 7.52 59.07
CA GLY A 357 53.46 7.20 60.39
C GLY A 357 52.95 5.79 60.58
N ALA A 358 53.71 4.97 61.31
CA ALA A 358 53.35 3.88 62.21
C ALA A 358 52.83 2.52 61.69
N ARG A 359 53.64 1.54 62.03
CA ARG A 359 53.39 0.09 62.01
C ARG A 359 52.20 -0.32 62.88
N THR A 360 51.37 -1.20 62.35
CA THR A 360 50.71 -2.25 63.17
C THR A 360 50.59 -3.54 62.36
N ARG A 361 50.58 -4.64 63.08
CA ARG A 361 50.84 -6.02 62.70
C ARG A 361 49.79 -6.67 61.79
N SER A 362 50.32 -7.53 60.95
CA SER A 362 49.66 -8.48 60.06
C SER A 362 48.63 -9.37 60.73
N SER A 363 47.49 -9.57 60.05
CA SER A 363 46.77 -10.83 60.04
C SER A 363 46.68 -11.31 58.59
N ARG A 364 47.30 -12.44 58.31
CA ARG A 364 47.25 -13.11 57.01
C ARG A 364 45.88 -13.73 56.82
N THR A 365 45.10 -13.17 55.94
CA THR A 365 43.95 -13.88 55.33
C THR A 365 44.40 -14.43 53.99
N PRO A 366 44.02 -15.66 53.61
CA PRO A 366 44.55 -16.27 52.39
C PRO A 366 43.85 -15.65 51.15
N VAL A 367 44.54 -14.81 50.43
CA VAL A 367 44.11 -14.13 49.17
C VAL A 367 43.74 -15.16 48.08
N GLY A 368 44.17 -16.42 48.22
CA GLY A 368 43.86 -17.47 47.26
C GLY A 368 42.37 -17.90 47.19
N LEU A 369 41.60 -17.68 48.27
CA LEU A 369 40.19 -18.13 48.29
C LEU A 369 39.27 -17.11 47.58
N ILE A 370 39.60 -15.83 47.57
CA ILE A 370 38.81 -14.76 46.95
C ILE A 370 38.97 -14.78 45.40
N PHE A 371 40.18 -15.06 44.90
CA PHE A 371 40.39 -15.21 43.46
C PHE A 371 39.78 -16.52 42.92
N GLY A 372 39.74 -17.59 43.69
CA GLY A 372 39.08 -18.84 43.29
C GLY A 372 37.57 -18.69 43.17
N THR A 373 36.91 -18.01 44.11
CA THR A 373 35.46 -17.79 44.07
C THR A 373 35.06 -16.79 42.97
N LEU A 374 35.83 -15.74 42.70
CA LEU A 374 35.59 -14.83 41.58
C LEU A 374 35.82 -15.53 40.24
N PHE A 375 36.80 -16.42 40.12
CA PHE A 375 37.05 -17.18 38.89
C PHE A 375 35.96 -18.22 38.62
N ILE A 376 35.46 -18.91 39.68
CA ILE A 376 34.34 -19.86 39.55
C ILE A 376 33.04 -19.11 39.23
N LEU A 377 32.77 -17.93 39.83
CA LEU A 377 31.62 -17.09 39.51
C LEU A 377 31.72 -16.50 38.09
N GLY A 378 32.92 -16.17 37.63
CA GLY A 378 33.16 -15.74 36.24
C GLY A 378 32.93 -16.86 35.21
N LEU A 379 33.38 -18.07 35.49
CA LEU A 379 33.17 -19.25 34.65
C LEU A 379 31.72 -19.70 34.64
N THR A 380 31.04 -19.70 35.80
CA THR A 380 29.61 -20.06 35.86
C THR A 380 28.72 -18.97 35.27
N GLY A 381 29.01 -17.70 35.50
CA GLY A 381 28.28 -16.59 34.89
C GLY A 381 28.53 -16.50 33.38
N GLY A 382 29.76 -16.65 32.92
CA GLY A 382 30.11 -16.71 31.51
C GLY A 382 29.55 -17.94 30.79
N GLY A 383 29.61 -19.09 31.44
CA GLY A 383 29.00 -20.34 30.95
C GLY A 383 27.47 -20.25 30.87
N TRP A 384 26.84 -19.64 31.88
CA TRP A 384 25.40 -19.42 31.88
C TRP A 384 24.97 -18.39 30.80
N ALA A 385 25.70 -17.29 30.65
CA ALA A 385 25.47 -16.32 29.60
C ALA A 385 25.69 -16.91 28.20
N TYR A 386 26.75 -17.71 28.01
CA TYR A 386 27.00 -18.44 26.77
C TYR A 386 25.93 -19.50 26.50
N TRP A 387 25.48 -20.22 27.50
CA TRP A 387 24.37 -21.19 27.39
C TRP A 387 23.04 -20.48 27.05
N GLN A 388 22.72 -19.39 27.75
CA GLN A 388 21.55 -18.55 27.40
C GLN A 388 21.64 -18.01 25.97
N TRP A 389 22.82 -17.53 25.59
CA TRP A 389 23.04 -17.03 24.23
C TRP A 389 22.88 -18.13 23.17
N THR A 390 23.40 -19.35 23.41
CA THR A 390 23.25 -20.50 22.50
C THR A 390 21.82 -21.02 22.43
N VAL A 391 21.08 -21.00 23.55
CA VAL A 391 19.67 -21.39 23.61
C VAL A 391 18.81 -20.39 22.80
N LEU A 392 19.04 -19.10 22.98
CA LEU A 392 18.36 -18.05 22.19
C LEU A 392 18.72 -18.13 20.70
N GLN A 393 19.99 -18.43 20.38
CA GLN A 393 20.45 -18.61 19.00
C GLN A 393 19.80 -19.80 18.29
N ASN A 394 19.34 -20.81 18.98
CA ASN A 394 18.71 -22.01 18.40
C ASN A 394 17.19 -22.06 18.59
N LYS A 395 16.60 -20.99 19.13
CA LYS A 395 15.16 -20.95 19.38
C LYS A 395 14.39 -20.78 18.07
N THR A 396 13.48 -21.72 17.80
CA THR A 396 12.60 -21.74 16.61
C THR A 396 11.12 -21.59 16.96
N GLU A 397 10.76 -21.67 18.23
CA GLU A 397 9.39 -21.45 18.71
C GLU A 397 9.35 -20.26 19.69
N TRP A 398 8.39 -19.39 19.50
CA TRP A 398 8.17 -18.19 20.31
C TRP A 398 6.73 -18.15 20.80
N THR A 399 6.54 -17.80 22.06
CA THR A 399 5.20 -17.59 22.61
C THR A 399 5.01 -16.12 22.94
N VAL A 400 3.96 -15.51 22.39
CA VAL A 400 3.56 -14.14 22.67
C VAL A 400 2.37 -14.16 23.61
N ASP A 401 2.49 -13.48 24.76
CA ASP A 401 1.43 -13.39 25.76
C ASP A 401 1.35 -11.95 26.29
N PRO A 402 0.23 -11.23 26.07
CA PRO A 402 0.07 -9.85 26.52
C PRO A 402 0.07 -9.70 28.03
N ALA A 403 -0.18 -10.79 28.79
CA ALA A 403 -0.07 -10.82 30.24
C ALA A 403 1.37 -11.08 30.77
N GLY A 404 2.36 -11.15 29.87
CA GLY A 404 3.78 -11.31 30.23
C GLY A 404 4.20 -12.71 30.66
N LYS A 405 3.40 -13.74 30.36
CA LYS A 405 3.72 -15.14 30.64
C LYS A 405 4.40 -15.87 29.47
N GLY A 406 4.56 -15.20 28.33
CA GLY A 406 5.23 -15.70 27.14
C GLY A 406 6.69 -15.28 27.07
N ASP A 407 7.33 -15.57 25.93
CA ASP A 407 8.69 -15.14 25.62
C ASP A 407 8.77 -13.64 25.35
N THR A 408 7.69 -13.10 24.78
CA THR A 408 7.51 -11.67 24.50
C THR A 408 6.06 -11.26 24.80
N VAL A 409 5.85 -9.97 25.01
CA VAL A 409 4.51 -9.39 25.23
C VAL A 409 3.90 -8.87 23.93
N THR A 410 4.72 -8.68 22.88
CA THR A 410 4.31 -8.19 21.57
C THR A 410 4.72 -9.14 20.46
N ILE A 411 3.93 -9.15 19.37
CA ILE A 411 4.22 -9.97 18.19
C ILE A 411 5.43 -9.42 17.45
N GLU A 412 5.57 -8.07 17.36
CA GLU A 412 6.71 -7.41 16.74
C GLU A 412 8.03 -7.80 17.42
N ALA A 413 8.06 -7.87 18.77
CA ALA A 413 9.23 -8.30 19.51
C ALA A 413 9.59 -9.77 19.22
N ALA A 414 8.62 -10.65 19.07
CA ALA A 414 8.85 -12.03 18.65
C ALA A 414 9.35 -12.09 17.19
N LEU A 415 8.72 -11.35 16.28
CA LEU A 415 9.14 -11.26 14.88
C LEU A 415 10.56 -10.74 14.71
N SER A 416 10.98 -9.75 15.50
CA SER A 416 12.34 -9.21 15.42
C SER A 416 13.43 -10.24 15.74
N GLN A 417 13.14 -11.19 16.63
CA GLN A 417 14.06 -12.22 17.13
C GLN A 417 13.92 -13.56 16.39
N ALA A 418 12.74 -13.84 15.82
CA ALA A 418 12.46 -15.08 15.12
C ALA A 418 13.34 -15.24 13.88
N LYS A 419 13.88 -16.42 13.64
CA LYS A 419 14.60 -16.79 12.41
C LYS A 419 13.63 -17.24 11.32
N GLU A 420 14.12 -17.37 10.09
CA GLU A 420 13.36 -18.02 9.02
C GLU A 420 12.91 -19.42 9.46
N GLY A 421 11.66 -19.75 9.14
CA GLY A 421 11.04 -21.02 9.53
C GLY A 421 10.57 -21.10 10.98
N SER A 422 10.79 -20.06 11.80
CA SER A 422 10.31 -20.05 13.19
C SER A 422 8.78 -20.03 13.26
N THR A 423 8.26 -20.59 14.36
CA THR A 423 6.84 -20.55 14.71
C THR A 423 6.60 -19.60 15.88
N ILE A 424 5.67 -18.68 15.71
CA ILE A 424 5.23 -17.72 16.73
C ILE A 424 3.80 -18.10 17.14
N ARG A 425 3.64 -18.54 18.38
CA ARG A 425 2.35 -18.89 18.99
C ARG A 425 1.80 -17.69 19.76
N ILE A 426 0.62 -17.25 19.41
CA ILE A 426 -0.01 -16.06 19.99
C ILE A 426 -1.12 -16.51 20.94
N GLN A 427 -1.00 -16.10 22.21
CA GLN A 427 -2.04 -16.31 23.22
C GLN A 427 -3.28 -15.41 22.94
N PRO A 428 -4.47 -15.83 23.41
CA PRO A 428 -5.67 -15.00 23.30
C PRO A 428 -5.46 -13.58 23.83
N GLY A 429 -5.97 -12.60 23.10
CA GLY A 429 -5.86 -11.18 23.44
C GLY A 429 -5.99 -10.25 22.24
N THR A 430 -5.98 -8.95 22.51
CA THR A 430 -5.99 -7.92 21.47
C THR A 430 -4.61 -7.28 21.39
N TYR A 431 -4.04 -7.28 20.19
CA TYR A 431 -2.71 -6.76 19.86
C TYR A 431 -2.85 -5.53 18.98
N ALA A 432 -2.49 -4.38 19.50
CA ALA A 432 -2.55 -3.09 18.78
C ALA A 432 -1.29 -2.87 17.91
N GLU A 433 -0.95 -3.89 17.10
CA GLU A 433 0.28 -3.95 16.30
C GLU A 433 -0.02 -4.08 14.81
N SER A 434 0.82 -3.47 13.97
CA SER A 434 0.83 -3.65 12.50
C SER A 434 1.92 -4.66 12.13
N LEU A 435 1.54 -5.82 11.63
CA LEU A 435 2.49 -6.88 11.32
C LEU A 435 3.14 -6.67 9.95
N VAL A 436 4.47 -6.79 9.89
CA VAL A 436 5.23 -6.73 8.64
C VAL A 436 6.04 -8.01 8.46
N LEU A 437 5.66 -8.82 7.46
CA LEU A 437 6.31 -10.10 7.16
C LEU A 437 7.16 -9.98 5.89
N THR A 438 8.48 -9.91 6.10
CA THR A 438 9.48 -9.85 5.02
C THR A 438 10.25 -11.17 4.85
N ARG A 439 10.07 -12.12 5.77
CA ARG A 439 10.74 -13.42 5.81
C ARG A 439 9.76 -14.54 6.16
N PRO A 440 10.07 -15.79 5.79
CA PRO A 440 9.22 -16.95 6.08
C PRO A 440 9.14 -17.23 7.58
N VAL A 441 7.96 -17.03 8.17
CA VAL A 441 7.64 -17.43 9.55
C VAL A 441 6.22 -18.02 9.59
N THR A 442 5.94 -18.82 10.61
CA THR A 442 4.58 -19.29 10.91
C THR A 442 4.05 -18.52 12.11
N ILE A 443 2.93 -17.84 11.97
CA ILE A 443 2.20 -17.19 13.04
C ILE A 443 0.90 -17.96 13.27
N GLN A 444 0.68 -18.41 14.49
CA GLN A 444 -0.46 -19.25 14.83
C GLN A 444 -1.09 -18.82 16.16
N ALA A 445 -2.40 -18.59 16.17
CA ALA A 445 -3.13 -18.45 17.41
C ALA A 445 -3.12 -19.77 18.19
N VAL A 446 -3.08 -19.69 19.51
CA VAL A 446 -3.20 -20.85 20.40
C VAL A 446 -4.65 -21.28 20.53
N SER A 447 -5.59 -20.32 20.52
CA SER A 447 -7.03 -20.62 20.46
C SER A 447 -7.44 -21.17 19.10
N ALA A 448 -8.42 -22.05 19.09
CA ALA A 448 -9.05 -22.54 17.87
C ALA A 448 -10.04 -21.53 17.28
N ASP A 449 -10.58 -20.62 18.10
CA ASP A 449 -11.49 -19.56 17.66
C ASP A 449 -10.68 -18.31 17.28
N PRO A 450 -10.71 -17.87 16.00
CA PRO A 450 -10.02 -16.67 15.59
C PRO A 450 -10.44 -15.40 16.34
N ALA A 451 -11.66 -15.36 16.89
CA ALA A 451 -12.16 -14.20 17.63
C ALA A 451 -11.41 -13.95 18.94
N ASP A 452 -10.75 -14.97 19.49
CA ASP A 452 -9.98 -14.83 20.73
C ASP A 452 -8.64 -14.11 20.55
N THR A 453 -8.10 -14.07 19.31
CA THR A 453 -6.78 -13.49 19.03
C THR A 453 -6.91 -12.42 17.95
N VAL A 454 -7.00 -11.16 18.39
CA VAL A 454 -7.30 -10.01 17.52
C VAL A 454 -6.08 -9.15 17.31
N ILE A 455 -5.73 -8.89 16.05
CA ILE A 455 -4.71 -7.92 15.64
C ILE A 455 -5.44 -6.69 15.13
N ALA A 456 -5.36 -5.59 15.89
CA ALA A 456 -6.09 -4.37 15.61
C ALA A 456 -5.20 -3.13 15.82
N PRO A 457 -4.36 -2.77 14.83
CA PRO A 457 -3.51 -1.59 14.92
C PRO A 457 -4.35 -0.30 14.95
N SER A 458 -3.87 0.70 15.68
CA SER A 458 -4.48 2.03 15.69
C SER A 458 -4.29 2.78 14.38
N SER A 459 -3.28 2.42 13.58
CA SER A 459 -2.99 3.01 12.27
C SER A 459 -2.28 2.01 11.35
N GLY A 460 -2.41 2.20 10.04
CA GLY A 460 -1.78 1.34 9.05
C GLY A 460 -2.53 0.02 8.78
N PRO A 461 -1.95 -0.88 7.98
CA PRO A 461 -2.48 -2.22 7.75
C PRO A 461 -2.36 -3.11 8.99
N CYS A 462 -3.27 -4.06 9.16
CA CYS A 462 -3.11 -5.11 10.18
C CYS A 462 -1.93 -6.03 9.83
N LEU A 463 -1.78 -6.32 8.54
CA LEU A 463 -0.72 -7.17 7.99
C LEU A 463 -0.22 -6.65 6.66
N THR A 464 1.08 -6.52 6.52
CA THR A 464 1.77 -6.36 5.23
C THR A 464 2.73 -7.53 5.04
N ALA A 465 2.63 -8.26 3.93
CA ALA A 465 3.54 -9.36 3.64
C ALA A 465 4.16 -9.24 2.24
N THR A 466 5.48 -9.39 2.19
CA THR A 466 6.28 -9.44 0.97
C THR A 466 7.09 -10.74 0.87
N THR A 467 6.94 -11.64 1.83
CA THR A 467 7.66 -12.93 1.88
C THR A 467 7.18 -13.89 0.80
N GLU A 468 8.08 -14.66 0.22
CA GLU A 468 7.74 -15.70 -0.76
C GLU A 468 6.97 -16.87 -0.16
N THR A 469 7.18 -17.15 1.13
CA THR A 469 6.49 -18.19 1.88
C THR A 469 6.24 -17.71 3.31
N GLY A 470 5.35 -18.39 4.04
CA GLY A 470 4.98 -18.06 5.42
C GLY A 470 3.57 -18.55 5.69
N LYS A 471 3.17 -18.60 6.96
CA LYS A 471 1.83 -19.06 7.33
C LYS A 471 1.25 -18.18 8.43
N LEU A 472 0.00 -17.78 8.27
CA LEU A 472 -0.85 -17.22 9.31
C LEU A 472 -2.07 -18.11 9.51
N HIS A 473 -2.43 -18.39 10.76
CA HIS A 473 -3.56 -19.25 11.07
C HIS A 473 -4.28 -18.83 12.35
N GLY A 474 -5.61 -18.80 12.31
CA GLY A 474 -6.45 -18.67 13.49
C GLY A 474 -6.54 -17.27 14.09
N LEU A 475 -6.46 -16.20 13.28
CA LEU A 475 -6.39 -14.80 13.73
C LEU A 475 -7.56 -13.97 13.25
N THR A 476 -8.00 -13.01 14.03
CA THR A 476 -8.83 -11.90 13.55
C THR A 476 -7.95 -10.69 13.27
N LEU A 477 -7.97 -10.22 12.02
CA LEU A 477 -7.28 -9.03 11.54
C LEU A 477 -8.34 -7.93 11.38
N ARG A 478 -8.34 -6.93 12.26
CA ARG A 478 -9.39 -5.91 12.32
C ARG A 478 -8.83 -4.53 12.09
N LYS A 479 -9.37 -3.83 11.09
CA LYS A 479 -9.08 -2.44 10.80
C LYS A 479 -10.33 -1.59 10.89
N VAL A 480 -10.29 -0.58 11.75
CA VAL A 480 -11.35 0.40 11.88
C VAL A 480 -11.14 1.60 10.96
N ALA A 481 -12.22 2.32 10.64
CA ALA A 481 -12.16 3.50 9.77
C ALA A 481 -11.18 4.55 10.30
N GLY A 482 -10.49 5.24 9.39
CA GLY A 482 -9.56 6.33 9.73
C GLY A 482 -8.15 5.89 10.13
N GLY A 483 -7.87 4.60 10.26
CA GLY A 483 -6.56 4.06 10.69
C GLY A 483 -5.41 4.22 9.67
N GLY A 484 -5.62 4.89 8.53
CA GLY A 484 -4.60 5.03 7.46
C GLY A 484 -4.28 3.71 6.74
N GLY A 485 -3.48 3.76 5.68
CA GLY A 485 -3.10 2.57 4.88
C GLY A 485 -4.15 2.12 3.86
N GLU A 486 -3.71 1.33 2.86
CA GLU A 486 -4.50 0.97 1.67
C GLU A 486 -5.51 -0.16 1.93
N SER A 487 -5.30 -1.01 2.96
CA SER A 487 -6.16 -2.17 3.31
C SER A 487 -5.89 -2.65 4.73
N CYS A 488 -6.68 -3.60 5.24
CA CYS A 488 -6.33 -4.33 6.47
C CYS A 488 -5.18 -5.31 6.18
N VAL A 489 -5.30 -6.12 5.13
CA VAL A 489 -4.26 -7.07 4.71
C VAL A 489 -3.72 -6.66 3.34
N LEU A 490 -2.41 -6.49 3.23
CA LEU A 490 -1.70 -6.13 2.01
C LEU A 490 -0.64 -7.20 1.67
N LEU A 491 -0.86 -7.94 0.57
CA LEU A 491 0.07 -8.97 0.08
C LEU A 491 0.71 -8.51 -1.24
N VAL A 492 2.02 -8.26 -1.21
CA VAL A 492 2.78 -7.71 -2.34
C VAL A 492 3.79 -8.72 -2.83
N GLY A 493 3.56 -9.34 -3.98
CA GLY A 493 4.44 -10.39 -4.51
C GLY A 493 4.57 -11.62 -3.60
N SER A 494 3.68 -11.74 -2.60
CA SER A 494 3.78 -12.70 -1.51
C SER A 494 3.19 -14.06 -1.88
N GLY A 495 3.84 -15.14 -1.39
CA GLY A 495 3.33 -16.51 -1.40
C GLY A 495 2.80 -16.98 -0.03
N LEU A 496 2.43 -16.03 0.83
CA LEU A 496 1.89 -16.31 2.17
C LEU A 496 0.66 -17.24 2.12
N THR A 497 0.59 -18.17 3.07
CA THR A 497 -0.64 -18.92 3.36
C THR A 497 -1.37 -18.28 4.53
N LEU A 498 -2.61 -17.82 4.31
CA LEU A 498 -3.50 -17.31 5.35
C LEU A 498 -4.73 -18.22 5.44
N SER A 499 -5.03 -18.75 6.63
CA SER A 499 -6.10 -19.72 6.79
C SER A 499 -6.83 -19.60 8.13
N ASN A 500 -8.08 -20.08 8.16
CA ASN A 500 -8.96 -20.09 9.33
C ASN A 500 -8.91 -18.75 10.09
N SER A 501 -9.16 -17.64 9.39
CA SER A 501 -8.97 -16.29 9.92
C SER A 501 -10.10 -15.36 9.51
N VAL A 502 -10.34 -14.35 10.31
CA VAL A 502 -11.33 -13.30 10.04
C VAL A 502 -10.60 -12.02 9.63
N ILE A 503 -11.05 -11.38 8.57
CA ILE A 503 -10.52 -10.08 8.11
C ILE A 503 -11.67 -9.09 8.10
N GLU A 504 -11.61 -8.10 8.97
CA GLU A 504 -12.61 -7.04 9.09
C GLU A 504 -12.00 -5.69 8.74
N SER A 505 -12.64 -4.92 7.88
CA SER A 505 -12.17 -3.59 7.50
C SER A 505 -13.32 -2.61 7.27
N GLU A 506 -13.11 -1.37 7.66
CA GLU A 506 -14.04 -0.28 7.45
C GLU A 506 -13.38 0.87 6.68
N GLY A 507 -14.04 1.34 5.61
CA GLY A 507 -13.56 2.44 4.76
C GLY A 507 -12.36 2.12 3.86
N THR A 508 -11.79 0.92 3.96
CA THR A 508 -10.72 0.44 3.06
C THR A 508 -10.96 -1.03 2.71
N PRO A 509 -10.41 -1.54 1.58
CA PRO A 509 -10.46 -2.97 1.28
C PRO A 509 -9.95 -3.82 2.43
N ALA A 510 -10.63 -4.92 2.71
CA ALA A 510 -10.17 -5.87 3.72
C ALA A 510 -8.86 -6.55 3.28
N LEU A 511 -8.75 -6.88 1.99
CA LEU A 511 -7.61 -7.62 1.44
C LEU A 511 -7.20 -7.08 0.07
N ILE A 512 -5.92 -6.77 -0.10
CA ILE A 512 -5.32 -6.43 -1.40
C ILE A 512 -4.19 -7.41 -1.71
N LEU A 513 -4.23 -7.99 -2.92
CA LEU A 513 -3.17 -8.82 -3.48
C LEU A 513 -2.68 -8.22 -4.79
N HIS A 514 -1.38 -8.00 -4.92
CA HIS A 514 -0.82 -7.47 -6.15
C HIS A 514 0.65 -7.86 -6.39
N SER A 515 1.20 -7.44 -7.54
CA SER A 515 2.61 -7.63 -7.93
C SER A 515 3.02 -9.09 -8.16
N GLY A 516 2.15 -9.87 -8.85
CA GLY A 516 2.48 -11.24 -9.26
C GLY A 516 2.48 -12.27 -8.14
N GLY A 517 2.00 -11.92 -6.93
CA GLY A 517 1.95 -12.80 -5.78
C GLY A 517 1.12 -14.07 -6.02
N ALA A 518 1.49 -15.16 -5.33
CA ALA A 518 0.83 -16.47 -5.40
C ALA A 518 0.38 -16.94 -4.01
N ALA A 519 -0.22 -16.05 -3.24
CA ALA A 519 -0.73 -16.34 -1.90
C ALA A 519 -1.82 -17.40 -1.91
N THR A 520 -1.87 -18.22 -0.86
CA THR A 520 -2.92 -19.20 -0.63
C THR A 520 -3.81 -18.73 0.52
N LEU A 521 -5.08 -18.50 0.21
CA LEU A 521 -6.08 -17.95 1.11
C LEU A 521 -7.20 -18.97 1.26
N LYS A 522 -7.46 -19.44 2.46
CA LYS A 522 -8.40 -20.53 2.67
C LYS A 522 -9.16 -20.41 3.99
N ASP A 523 -10.42 -20.79 3.99
CA ASP A 523 -11.27 -20.79 5.17
C ASP A 523 -11.28 -19.40 5.85
N LEU A 524 -11.50 -18.33 5.06
CA LEU A 524 -11.52 -16.96 5.54
C LEU A 524 -12.95 -16.42 5.64
N GLU A 525 -13.20 -15.64 6.68
CA GLU A 525 -14.35 -14.77 6.75
C GLU A 525 -13.89 -13.32 6.49
N ILE A 526 -14.29 -12.76 5.34
CA ILE A 526 -13.86 -11.43 4.90
C ILE A 526 -15.06 -10.48 4.95
N LYS A 527 -14.99 -9.49 5.85
CA LYS A 527 -16.02 -8.47 6.02
C LYS A 527 -15.44 -7.09 5.75
N ALA A 528 -16.08 -6.33 4.87
CA ALA A 528 -15.73 -4.95 4.66
C ALA A 528 -16.96 -4.03 4.64
N LEU A 529 -16.78 -2.79 5.06
CA LEU A 529 -17.81 -1.76 5.12
C LEU A 529 -17.31 -0.47 4.47
N GLY A 530 -18.23 0.41 4.04
CA GLY A 530 -17.86 1.75 3.59
C GLY A 530 -17.72 1.93 2.08
N GLY A 531 -18.43 1.15 1.27
CA GLY A 531 -18.59 1.38 -0.18
C GLY A 531 -17.32 1.14 -1.02
N VAL A 532 -16.34 0.43 -0.49
CA VAL A 532 -15.10 0.00 -1.17
C VAL A 532 -15.19 -1.47 -1.57
N PRO A 533 -14.34 -1.99 -2.49
CA PRO A 533 -14.24 -3.43 -2.73
C PRO A 533 -13.76 -4.18 -1.46
N ALA A 534 -14.36 -5.32 -1.13
CA ALA A 534 -13.89 -6.11 0.00
C ALA A 534 -12.51 -6.73 -0.28
N VAL A 535 -12.35 -7.33 -1.48
CA VAL A 535 -11.10 -7.95 -1.92
C VAL A 535 -10.68 -7.37 -3.26
N VAL A 536 -9.41 -7.03 -3.41
CA VAL A 536 -8.81 -6.55 -4.68
C VAL A 536 -7.64 -7.47 -5.07
N ILE A 537 -7.69 -8.05 -6.28
CA ILE A 537 -6.62 -8.84 -6.85
C ILE A 537 -6.16 -8.17 -8.15
N SER A 538 -4.89 -7.78 -8.25
CA SER A 538 -4.41 -6.95 -9.35
C SER A 538 -2.95 -7.21 -9.73
N ASN A 539 -2.50 -6.57 -10.85
CA ASN A 539 -1.11 -6.54 -11.28
C ASN A 539 -0.49 -7.93 -11.45
N GLY A 540 -1.18 -8.82 -12.18
CA GLY A 540 -0.68 -10.16 -12.51
C GLY A 540 -0.66 -11.15 -11.35
N ALA A 541 -1.29 -10.86 -10.21
CA ALA A 541 -1.39 -11.78 -9.09
C ALA A 541 -2.08 -13.10 -9.50
N ARG A 542 -1.55 -14.24 -9.01
CA ARG A 542 -2.03 -15.60 -9.31
C ARG A 542 -2.39 -16.35 -8.03
N SER A 543 -2.92 -15.64 -7.08
CA SER A 543 -3.28 -16.17 -5.77
C SER A 543 -4.49 -17.08 -5.83
N ARG A 544 -4.57 -18.00 -4.88
CA ARG A 544 -5.73 -18.89 -4.70
C ARG A 544 -6.55 -18.44 -3.51
N LEU A 545 -7.86 -18.24 -3.72
CA LEU A 545 -8.83 -17.95 -2.67
C LEU A 545 -9.89 -19.06 -2.68
N SER A 546 -9.99 -19.80 -1.59
CA SER A 546 -10.92 -20.94 -1.54
C SER A 546 -11.69 -21.04 -0.22
N ASP A 547 -12.85 -21.66 -0.29
CA ASP A 547 -13.67 -22.05 0.85
C ASP A 547 -13.92 -20.88 1.83
N SER A 548 -14.10 -19.66 1.31
CA SER A 548 -14.15 -18.42 2.07
C SER A 548 -15.46 -17.67 1.84
N SER A 549 -15.86 -16.87 2.84
CA SER A 549 -17.03 -15.98 2.74
C SER A 549 -16.58 -14.52 2.58
N ILE A 550 -17.13 -13.81 1.61
CA ILE A 550 -16.90 -12.39 1.36
C ILE A 550 -18.25 -11.68 1.48
N SER A 551 -18.37 -10.77 2.45
CA SER A 551 -19.63 -10.11 2.75
C SER A 551 -19.44 -8.69 3.28
N GLY A 552 -20.54 -7.96 3.42
CA GLY A 552 -20.61 -6.62 4.01
C GLY A 552 -21.18 -5.56 3.07
N GLU A 553 -21.46 -4.38 3.60
CA GLU A 553 -21.94 -3.22 2.82
C GLU A 553 -20.82 -2.60 1.97
N THR A 554 -20.27 -3.39 1.07
CA THR A 554 -19.17 -3.02 0.16
C THR A 554 -19.72 -2.64 -1.21
N ALA A 555 -18.96 -1.84 -1.98
CA ALA A 555 -19.31 -1.60 -3.37
C ALA A 555 -19.27 -2.89 -4.18
N PHE A 556 -18.22 -3.70 -4.01
CA PHE A 556 -17.99 -4.96 -4.71
C PHE A 556 -17.40 -6.00 -3.76
N GLY A 557 -17.80 -7.26 -3.89
CA GLY A 557 -17.21 -8.33 -3.12
C GLY A 557 -15.76 -8.60 -3.54
N LEU A 558 -15.55 -8.91 -4.81
CA LEU A 558 -14.23 -9.20 -5.37
C LEU A 558 -14.01 -8.39 -6.65
N LEU A 559 -12.94 -7.62 -6.68
CA LEU A 559 -12.46 -6.88 -7.85
C LEU A 559 -11.16 -7.50 -8.37
N VAL A 560 -11.17 -8.03 -9.60
CA VAL A 560 -10.00 -8.61 -10.28
C VAL A 560 -9.66 -7.76 -11.49
N ARG A 561 -8.41 -7.29 -11.58
CA ARG A 561 -8.02 -6.35 -12.64
C ARG A 561 -6.54 -6.42 -13.01
N ARG A 562 -6.17 -5.72 -14.11
CA ARG A 562 -4.77 -5.55 -14.56
C ARG A 562 -4.02 -6.85 -14.76
N GLY A 563 -4.60 -7.73 -15.56
CA GLY A 563 -3.98 -8.99 -15.95
C GLY A 563 -3.82 -10.00 -14.81
N ALA A 564 -4.47 -9.79 -13.67
CA ALA A 564 -4.49 -10.78 -12.60
C ALA A 564 -5.22 -12.06 -13.05
N GLN A 565 -4.74 -13.20 -12.61
CA GLN A 565 -5.26 -14.54 -12.98
C GLN A 565 -5.38 -15.42 -11.74
N PRO A 566 -6.28 -15.09 -10.79
CA PRO A 566 -6.44 -15.88 -9.58
C PRO A 566 -7.20 -17.20 -9.86
N GLU A 567 -7.07 -18.12 -8.89
CA GLU A 567 -8.00 -19.23 -8.69
C GLU A 567 -8.94 -18.90 -7.53
N VAL A 568 -10.24 -18.80 -7.82
CA VAL A 568 -11.29 -18.47 -6.84
C VAL A 568 -12.28 -19.62 -6.82
N ILE A 569 -12.25 -20.44 -5.75
CA ILE A 569 -12.90 -21.75 -5.75
C ILE A 569 -13.74 -21.96 -4.49
N GLY A 570 -15.02 -22.30 -4.66
CA GLY A 570 -15.89 -22.68 -3.53
C GLY A 570 -16.20 -21.56 -2.54
N ASN A 571 -16.12 -20.30 -2.96
CA ASN A 571 -16.36 -19.16 -2.08
C ASN A 571 -17.83 -18.70 -2.14
N GLU A 572 -18.30 -18.06 -1.07
CA GLU A 572 -19.57 -17.34 -1.02
C GLU A 572 -19.30 -15.83 -1.10
N ILE A 573 -19.94 -15.14 -2.06
CA ILE A 573 -19.85 -13.68 -2.24
C ILE A 573 -21.25 -13.10 -2.18
N LYS A 574 -21.56 -12.35 -1.12
CA LYS A 574 -22.93 -11.88 -0.88
C LYS A 574 -23.04 -10.51 -0.20
N GLY A 575 -24.22 -9.90 -0.34
CA GLY A 575 -24.60 -8.70 0.43
C GLY A 575 -23.87 -7.43 0.03
N THR A 576 -23.27 -7.38 -1.16
CA THR A 576 -22.64 -6.15 -1.67
C THR A 576 -23.68 -5.15 -2.15
N THR A 577 -23.38 -3.86 -2.12
CA THR A 577 -24.31 -2.82 -2.58
C THR A 577 -24.39 -2.71 -4.10
N ARG A 578 -23.37 -3.21 -4.82
CA ARG A 578 -23.31 -3.23 -6.29
C ARG A 578 -23.02 -4.66 -6.78
N ALA A 579 -21.95 -4.91 -7.50
CA ALA A 579 -21.68 -6.23 -8.06
C ALA A 579 -20.95 -7.16 -7.09
N GLY A 580 -21.26 -8.46 -7.14
CA GLY A 580 -20.54 -9.47 -6.37
C GLY A 580 -19.10 -9.64 -6.82
N LEU A 581 -18.88 -9.85 -8.13
CA LEU A 581 -17.58 -10.04 -8.76
C LEU A 581 -17.40 -9.11 -9.95
N ILE A 582 -16.28 -8.40 -10.04
CA ILE A 582 -15.90 -7.61 -11.22
C ILE A 582 -14.56 -8.09 -11.77
N LEU A 583 -14.49 -8.27 -13.07
CA LEU A 583 -13.28 -8.57 -13.84
C LEU A 583 -13.09 -7.50 -14.92
N GLU A 584 -11.97 -6.77 -14.84
CA GLU A 584 -11.70 -5.64 -15.75
C GLU A 584 -10.22 -5.53 -16.13
N ALA A 585 -9.94 -4.72 -17.17
CA ALA A 585 -8.59 -4.40 -17.62
C ALA A 585 -7.71 -5.66 -17.88
N GLY A 586 -8.22 -6.57 -18.72
CA GLY A 586 -7.51 -7.77 -19.13
C GLY A 586 -7.39 -8.84 -18.05
N ALA A 587 -8.22 -8.79 -17.01
CA ALA A 587 -8.26 -9.82 -15.99
C ALA A 587 -8.65 -11.19 -16.57
N GLY A 588 -8.12 -12.24 -15.99
CA GLY A 588 -8.45 -13.61 -16.31
C GLY A 588 -8.63 -14.44 -15.04
N GLY A 589 -8.20 -15.70 -15.09
CA GLY A 589 -8.25 -16.61 -13.96
C GLY A 589 -9.42 -17.58 -14.00
N ARG A 590 -9.49 -18.44 -12.99
CA ARG A 590 -10.49 -19.51 -12.87
C ARG A 590 -11.38 -19.27 -11.65
N PHE A 591 -12.68 -19.25 -11.89
CA PHE A 591 -13.73 -19.07 -10.87
C PHE A 591 -14.62 -20.30 -10.91
N GLU A 592 -14.51 -21.18 -9.92
CA GLU A 592 -15.20 -22.47 -9.95
C GLU A 592 -15.97 -22.74 -8.66
N GLY A 593 -17.23 -23.18 -8.81
CA GLY A 593 -18.06 -23.63 -7.69
C GLY A 593 -18.42 -22.53 -6.67
N ASN A 594 -18.29 -21.25 -7.05
CA ASN A 594 -18.61 -20.14 -6.15
C ASN A 594 -20.11 -19.86 -6.11
N GLN A 595 -20.59 -19.38 -4.97
CA GLN A 595 -21.94 -18.85 -4.78
C GLN A 595 -21.87 -17.33 -4.78
N ILE A 596 -22.44 -16.67 -5.78
CA ILE A 596 -22.46 -15.21 -5.94
C ILE A 596 -23.93 -14.78 -5.85
N ILE A 597 -24.35 -14.44 -4.65
CA ILE A 597 -25.79 -14.39 -4.32
C ILE A 597 -26.16 -13.10 -3.57
N GLU A 598 -27.40 -12.65 -3.77
CA GLU A 598 -28.00 -11.56 -2.99
C GLU A 598 -27.18 -10.25 -3.02
N ASN A 599 -26.48 -9.95 -4.13
CA ASN A 599 -25.78 -8.70 -4.31
C ASN A 599 -26.72 -7.62 -4.88
N GLY A 600 -26.52 -6.35 -4.49
CA GLY A 600 -27.41 -5.25 -4.84
C GLY A 600 -27.46 -4.92 -6.34
N GLY A 601 -26.36 -5.13 -7.07
CA GLY A 601 -26.25 -4.99 -8.52
C GLY A 601 -26.16 -6.35 -9.22
N SER A 602 -25.39 -6.42 -10.30
CA SER A 602 -25.16 -7.66 -11.06
C SER A 602 -24.30 -8.65 -10.28
N GLY A 603 -24.59 -9.96 -10.41
CA GLY A 603 -23.77 -10.99 -9.77
C GLY A 603 -22.32 -10.92 -10.21
N VAL A 604 -22.07 -10.98 -11.52
CA VAL A 604 -20.73 -10.91 -12.15
C VAL A 604 -20.72 -9.89 -13.28
N VAL A 605 -19.67 -9.07 -13.32
CA VAL A 605 -19.39 -8.13 -14.43
C VAL A 605 -18.03 -8.47 -15.04
N ILE A 606 -17.96 -8.71 -16.34
CA ILE A 606 -16.75 -9.01 -17.11
C ILE A 606 -16.61 -7.97 -18.20
N ARG A 607 -15.55 -7.16 -18.15
CA ARG A 607 -15.34 -6.05 -19.09
C ARG A 607 -13.87 -5.76 -19.39
N GLY A 608 -13.61 -4.79 -20.29
CA GLY A 608 -12.26 -4.31 -20.57
C GLY A 608 -11.33 -5.40 -21.11
N GLY A 609 -11.81 -6.21 -22.08
CA GLY A 609 -11.06 -7.29 -22.71
C GLY A 609 -10.69 -8.47 -21.81
N SER A 610 -11.33 -8.61 -20.66
CA SER A 610 -11.08 -9.71 -19.71
C SER A 610 -11.50 -11.07 -20.27
N GLN A 611 -10.79 -12.12 -19.87
CA GLN A 611 -10.97 -13.49 -20.40
C GLN A 611 -10.95 -14.53 -19.25
N PRO A 612 -11.88 -14.47 -18.29
CA PRO A 612 -11.96 -15.46 -17.22
C PRO A 612 -12.61 -16.75 -17.67
N VAL A 613 -12.39 -17.81 -16.90
CA VAL A 613 -13.17 -19.07 -16.95
C VAL A 613 -14.04 -19.12 -15.69
N LEU A 614 -15.37 -19.05 -15.89
CA LEU A 614 -16.36 -19.24 -14.85
C LEU A 614 -16.99 -20.62 -15.02
N ALA A 615 -16.78 -21.54 -14.08
CA ALA A 615 -17.27 -22.90 -14.18
C ALA A 615 -18.07 -23.32 -12.95
N LYS A 616 -19.24 -23.92 -13.15
CA LYS A 616 -20.07 -24.50 -12.09
C LYS A 616 -20.40 -23.52 -10.94
N ASN A 617 -20.44 -22.21 -11.21
CA ASN A 617 -20.83 -21.22 -10.22
C ASN A 617 -22.36 -21.14 -10.13
N ARG A 618 -22.85 -20.75 -8.96
CA ARG A 618 -24.24 -20.44 -8.68
C ARG A 618 -24.35 -18.90 -8.54
N ILE A 619 -25.06 -18.25 -9.48
CA ILE A 619 -25.18 -16.79 -9.58
C ILE A 619 -26.67 -16.45 -9.47
N GLU A 620 -27.11 -16.07 -8.27
CA GLU A 620 -28.53 -16.03 -7.99
C GLU A 620 -29.01 -14.87 -7.15
N ALA A 621 -30.26 -14.51 -7.32
CA ALA A 621 -30.94 -13.50 -6.49
C ALA A 621 -30.24 -12.13 -6.43
N ASN A 622 -29.45 -11.80 -7.47
CA ASN A 622 -28.78 -10.51 -7.54
C ASN A 622 -29.74 -9.41 -8.02
N GLY A 623 -29.47 -8.16 -7.66
CA GLY A 623 -30.35 -7.02 -7.87
C GLY A 623 -30.50 -6.55 -9.32
N GLU A 624 -29.59 -6.97 -10.20
CA GLU A 624 -29.59 -6.66 -11.63
C GLU A 624 -29.41 -7.97 -12.44
N ALA A 625 -28.56 -7.95 -13.47
CA ALA A 625 -28.26 -9.15 -14.25
C ALA A 625 -27.46 -10.18 -13.43
N GLY A 626 -27.67 -11.46 -13.74
CA GLY A 626 -26.81 -12.50 -13.20
C GLY A 626 -25.36 -12.29 -13.64
N VAL A 627 -25.12 -12.23 -14.96
CA VAL A 627 -23.82 -11.97 -15.56
C VAL A 627 -23.93 -10.89 -16.64
N LEU A 628 -23.06 -9.88 -16.55
CA LEU A 628 -22.87 -8.86 -17.59
C LEU A 628 -21.49 -9.02 -18.21
N ILE A 629 -21.42 -9.20 -19.54
CA ILE A 629 -20.18 -9.34 -20.32
C ILE A 629 -20.15 -8.23 -21.35
N ASP A 630 -19.17 -7.29 -21.25
CA ASP A 630 -19.16 -6.08 -22.08
C ASP A 630 -17.73 -5.66 -22.48
N GLU A 631 -17.61 -4.56 -23.22
CA GLU A 631 -16.34 -3.92 -23.59
C GLU A 631 -15.33 -4.91 -24.21
N GLY A 632 -15.76 -5.73 -25.15
CA GLY A 632 -14.89 -6.67 -25.87
C GLY A 632 -14.38 -7.85 -25.07
N ALA A 633 -14.98 -8.16 -23.95
CA ALA A 633 -14.64 -9.32 -23.12
C ALA A 633 -14.90 -10.65 -23.84
N LYS A 634 -14.12 -11.69 -23.48
CA LYS A 634 -14.12 -13.01 -24.14
C LYS A 634 -14.21 -14.17 -23.13
N GLY A 635 -14.86 -14.00 -22.00
CA GLY A 635 -14.93 -15.02 -20.96
C GLY A 635 -15.57 -16.33 -21.43
N GLU A 636 -15.20 -17.43 -20.77
CA GLU A 636 -15.86 -18.73 -20.89
C GLU A 636 -16.75 -18.98 -19.66
N LEU A 637 -18.05 -19.24 -19.89
CA LEU A 637 -19.00 -19.62 -18.87
C LEU A 637 -19.42 -21.07 -19.13
N ASP A 638 -19.03 -22.01 -18.28
CA ASP A 638 -19.26 -23.43 -18.43
C ASP A 638 -20.05 -24.01 -17.24
N ALA A 639 -21.20 -24.58 -17.52
CA ALA A 639 -22.05 -25.27 -16.54
C ALA A 639 -22.40 -24.43 -15.30
N ASN A 640 -22.59 -23.12 -15.44
CA ASN A 640 -23.06 -22.27 -14.35
C ASN A 640 -24.58 -22.29 -14.24
N VAL A 641 -25.09 -22.12 -13.02
CA VAL A 641 -26.52 -21.86 -12.75
C VAL A 641 -26.69 -20.36 -12.56
N VAL A 642 -27.50 -19.72 -13.39
CA VAL A 642 -27.78 -18.28 -13.36
C VAL A 642 -29.30 -18.09 -13.18
N ALA A 643 -29.74 -17.88 -11.95
CA ALA A 643 -31.14 -17.98 -11.61
C ALA A 643 -31.66 -16.85 -10.71
N ARG A 644 -32.93 -16.55 -10.82
CA ARG A 644 -33.68 -15.64 -9.93
C ARG A 644 -33.08 -14.25 -9.78
N ASN A 645 -32.24 -13.80 -10.73
CA ASN A 645 -31.74 -12.44 -10.74
C ASN A 645 -32.85 -11.46 -11.18
N LYS A 646 -32.86 -10.23 -10.65
CA LYS A 646 -33.96 -9.27 -10.94
C LYS A 646 -33.96 -8.79 -12.37
N GLY A 647 -32.81 -8.68 -13.03
CA GLY A 647 -32.65 -8.39 -14.45
C GLY A 647 -32.60 -9.67 -15.30
N SER A 648 -31.93 -9.57 -16.43
CA SER A 648 -31.68 -10.70 -17.33
C SER A 648 -30.64 -11.66 -16.74
N GLY A 649 -30.75 -12.96 -17.09
CA GLY A 649 -29.79 -13.95 -16.61
C GLY A 649 -28.38 -13.62 -17.06
N ILE A 650 -28.13 -13.59 -18.37
CA ILE A 650 -26.81 -13.23 -18.96
C ILE A 650 -27.03 -12.14 -19.99
N ILE A 651 -26.25 -11.03 -19.88
CA ILE A 651 -26.24 -9.97 -20.88
C ILE A 651 -24.86 -10.00 -21.57
N VAL A 652 -24.86 -10.08 -22.90
CA VAL A 652 -23.69 -9.95 -23.76
C VAL A 652 -23.75 -8.58 -24.45
N GLY A 653 -22.91 -7.66 -24.01
CA GLY A 653 -22.85 -6.30 -24.48
C GLY A 653 -22.08 -6.13 -25.77
N SER A 654 -21.94 -4.87 -26.21
CA SER A 654 -21.37 -4.53 -27.52
C SER A 654 -19.92 -4.98 -27.67
N GLY A 655 -19.69 -5.75 -28.75
CA GLY A 655 -18.34 -6.23 -29.09
C GLY A 655 -17.81 -7.38 -28.23
N ALA A 656 -18.56 -7.83 -27.24
CA ALA A 656 -18.21 -9.00 -26.45
C ALA A 656 -18.45 -10.29 -27.24
N VAL A 657 -17.56 -11.28 -27.06
CA VAL A 657 -17.59 -12.55 -27.80
C VAL A 657 -17.31 -13.75 -26.87
N PRO A 658 -18.16 -13.98 -25.85
CA PRO A 658 -17.95 -15.06 -24.90
C PRO A 658 -18.23 -16.44 -25.49
N LEU A 659 -17.74 -17.48 -24.78
CA LEU A 659 -18.20 -18.85 -24.93
C LEU A 659 -19.15 -19.18 -23.77
N LEU A 660 -20.43 -19.40 -24.07
CA LEU A 660 -21.46 -19.80 -23.11
C LEU A 660 -21.81 -21.26 -23.35
N ARG A 661 -21.40 -22.16 -22.46
CA ARG A 661 -21.57 -23.60 -22.66
C ARG A 661 -22.26 -24.28 -21.47
N LYS A 662 -23.29 -25.05 -21.77
CA LYS A 662 -24.02 -25.88 -20.78
C LYS A 662 -24.50 -25.11 -19.54
N ASN A 663 -24.73 -23.82 -19.64
CA ASN A 663 -25.26 -23.04 -18.53
C ASN A 663 -26.76 -23.27 -18.39
N GLU A 664 -27.25 -23.28 -17.15
CA GLU A 664 -28.66 -23.28 -16.78
C GLU A 664 -29.07 -21.87 -16.41
N VAL A 665 -29.99 -21.27 -17.20
CA VAL A 665 -30.38 -19.87 -17.07
C VAL A 665 -31.90 -19.81 -16.87
N GLU A 666 -32.35 -19.63 -15.63
CA GLU A 666 -33.75 -19.81 -15.29
C GLU A 666 -34.32 -18.81 -14.29
N ASP A 667 -35.64 -18.63 -14.32
CA ASP A 667 -36.39 -17.81 -13.35
C ASP A 667 -35.88 -16.35 -13.21
N ASN A 668 -35.16 -15.80 -14.20
CA ASN A 668 -34.69 -14.42 -14.13
C ASN A 668 -35.82 -13.42 -14.44
N GLY A 669 -35.70 -12.20 -13.88
CA GLY A 669 -36.76 -11.19 -13.92
C GLY A 669 -37.01 -10.56 -15.28
N GLU A 670 -36.07 -10.74 -16.23
CA GLU A 670 -36.19 -10.27 -17.62
C GLU A 670 -35.87 -11.41 -18.58
N HIS A 671 -34.91 -11.21 -19.51
CA HIS A 671 -34.53 -12.22 -20.49
C HIS A 671 -33.64 -13.30 -19.90
N GLY A 672 -33.65 -14.49 -20.47
CA GLY A 672 -32.67 -15.52 -20.12
C GLY A 672 -31.26 -15.08 -20.56
N ILE A 673 -31.03 -15.01 -21.88
CA ILE A 673 -29.78 -14.51 -22.44
C ILE A 673 -30.10 -13.35 -23.41
N LEU A 674 -29.51 -12.16 -23.14
CA LEU A 674 -29.70 -10.97 -23.95
C LEU A 674 -28.37 -10.64 -24.68
N LEU A 675 -28.41 -10.61 -26.02
CA LEU A 675 -27.29 -10.20 -26.87
C LEU A 675 -27.61 -8.83 -27.48
N LEU A 676 -26.83 -7.83 -27.08
CA LEU A 676 -26.96 -6.44 -27.54
C LEU A 676 -26.31 -6.22 -28.91
N GLU A 677 -26.42 -5.02 -29.45
CA GLU A 677 -25.87 -4.66 -30.76
C GLU A 677 -24.39 -5.04 -30.88
N ARG A 678 -24.01 -5.66 -32.00
CA ARG A 678 -22.64 -6.12 -32.28
C ARG A 678 -22.10 -7.18 -31.31
N ALA A 679 -22.91 -7.69 -30.40
CA ALA A 679 -22.53 -8.83 -29.59
C ALA A 679 -22.33 -10.07 -30.46
N GLY A 680 -21.39 -10.92 -30.09
CA GLY A 680 -21.11 -12.18 -30.76
C GLY A 680 -20.96 -13.31 -29.75
N GLY A 681 -20.08 -14.26 -30.08
CA GLY A 681 -19.76 -15.39 -29.22
C GLY A 681 -20.50 -16.67 -29.61
N ARG A 682 -20.19 -17.73 -28.86
CA ARG A 682 -20.75 -19.08 -29.09
C ARG A 682 -21.60 -19.51 -27.91
N LEU A 683 -22.83 -19.89 -28.19
CA LEU A 683 -23.82 -20.43 -27.23
C LEU A 683 -24.04 -21.88 -27.53
N GLU A 684 -23.61 -22.80 -26.67
CA GLU A 684 -23.59 -24.24 -26.94
C GLU A 684 -24.22 -25.03 -25.78
N GLY A 685 -25.30 -25.75 -26.05
CA GLY A 685 -25.90 -26.69 -25.10
C GLY A 685 -26.48 -26.02 -23.83
N ASN A 686 -26.78 -24.72 -23.85
CA ASN A 686 -27.37 -24.03 -22.70
C ASN A 686 -28.85 -24.39 -22.54
N GLN A 687 -29.32 -24.48 -21.30
CA GLN A 687 -30.75 -24.61 -20.94
C GLN A 687 -31.24 -23.25 -20.46
N VAL A 688 -32.24 -22.69 -21.19
CA VAL A 688 -32.78 -21.36 -20.91
C VAL A 688 -34.26 -21.47 -20.73
N GLN A 689 -34.73 -21.39 -19.48
CA GLN A 689 -36.16 -21.69 -19.18
C GLN A 689 -36.71 -20.75 -18.10
N SER A 690 -38.04 -20.63 -18.10
CA SER A 690 -38.82 -19.95 -17.04
C SER A 690 -38.45 -18.51 -16.77
N ASN A 691 -37.69 -17.82 -17.68
CA ASN A 691 -37.37 -16.40 -17.54
C ASN A 691 -38.62 -15.56 -17.88
N LYS A 692 -38.83 -14.42 -17.20
CA LYS A 692 -40.05 -13.60 -17.41
C LYS A 692 -40.12 -12.97 -18.78
N GLY A 693 -39.01 -12.64 -19.40
CA GLY A 693 -38.90 -12.08 -20.73
C GLY A 693 -38.70 -13.17 -21.80
N HIS A 694 -37.94 -12.85 -22.85
CA HIS A 694 -37.58 -13.81 -23.90
C HIS A 694 -36.51 -14.79 -23.40
N GLY A 695 -36.51 -16.02 -23.91
CA GLY A 695 -35.44 -16.98 -23.63
C GLY A 695 -34.08 -16.47 -24.17
N LEU A 696 -33.93 -16.38 -25.50
CA LEU A 696 -32.84 -15.73 -26.16
C LEU A 696 -33.33 -14.45 -26.84
N ALA A 697 -32.85 -13.29 -26.42
CA ALA A 697 -33.14 -12.01 -27.04
C ALA A 697 -31.88 -11.54 -27.81
N ILE A 698 -31.97 -11.44 -29.15
CA ILE A 698 -30.85 -11.20 -30.05
C ILE A 698 -31.12 -9.95 -30.86
N SER A 699 -30.33 -8.90 -30.63
CA SER A 699 -30.37 -7.64 -31.42
C SER A 699 -30.05 -7.86 -32.90
N VAL A 700 -30.51 -6.95 -33.76
CA VAL A 700 -30.39 -7.06 -35.23
C VAL A 700 -28.96 -7.29 -35.70
N ASP A 701 -28.00 -6.59 -35.10
CA ASP A 701 -26.59 -6.62 -35.50
C ASP A 701 -25.75 -7.62 -34.67
N ALA A 702 -26.37 -8.35 -33.76
CA ALA A 702 -25.69 -9.40 -33.01
C ALA A 702 -25.55 -10.67 -33.88
N LYS A 703 -24.37 -11.30 -33.79
CA LYS A 703 -24.03 -12.48 -34.62
C LYS A 703 -23.50 -13.64 -33.75
N PRO A 704 -24.31 -14.21 -32.85
CA PRO A 704 -23.90 -15.37 -32.10
C PRO A 704 -23.92 -16.63 -32.97
N ASP A 705 -22.99 -17.56 -32.64
CA ASP A 705 -23.08 -18.97 -33.10
C ASP A 705 -23.90 -19.76 -32.09
N LEU A 706 -24.98 -20.41 -32.54
CA LEU A 706 -25.90 -21.11 -31.69
C LEU A 706 -25.94 -22.60 -32.03
N SER A 707 -25.62 -23.47 -31.04
CA SER A 707 -25.68 -24.92 -31.19
C SER A 707 -26.28 -25.58 -29.95
N ASP A 708 -27.19 -26.51 -30.18
CA ASP A 708 -27.79 -27.43 -29.17
C ASP A 708 -28.40 -26.77 -27.92
N ASN A 709 -28.78 -25.47 -28.01
CA ASN A 709 -29.43 -24.80 -26.89
C ASN A 709 -30.88 -25.20 -26.75
N LYS A 710 -31.29 -25.54 -25.54
CA LYS A 710 -32.70 -25.83 -25.19
C LYS A 710 -33.31 -24.56 -24.58
N VAL A 711 -34.27 -23.97 -25.27
CA VAL A 711 -34.96 -22.74 -24.85
C VAL A 711 -36.45 -23.01 -24.73
N THR A 712 -36.99 -23.03 -23.52
CA THR A 712 -38.37 -23.45 -23.24
C THR A 712 -39.03 -22.67 -22.11
N GLU A 713 -40.34 -22.56 -22.11
CA GLU A 713 -41.14 -22.07 -20.99
C GLU A 713 -40.84 -20.64 -20.54
N ASN A 714 -40.23 -19.78 -21.41
CA ASN A 714 -39.99 -18.38 -21.09
C ASN A 714 -41.26 -17.55 -21.34
N GLY A 715 -41.41 -16.45 -20.59
CA GLY A 715 -42.64 -15.63 -20.63
C GLY A 715 -42.85 -14.87 -21.95
N GLY A 716 -41.75 -14.59 -22.68
CA GLY A 716 -41.81 -14.04 -24.05
C GLY A 716 -41.51 -15.06 -25.12
N ASP A 717 -41.00 -14.59 -26.28
CA ASP A 717 -40.59 -15.49 -27.36
C ASP A 717 -39.43 -16.38 -26.88
N GLN A 718 -39.41 -17.66 -27.27
CA GLN A 718 -38.28 -18.53 -26.90
C GLN A 718 -36.96 -18.03 -27.53
N ILE A 719 -37.02 -17.60 -28.79
CA ILE A 719 -35.93 -16.92 -29.48
C ILE A 719 -36.47 -15.68 -30.18
N LYS A 720 -36.12 -14.49 -29.74
CA LYS A 720 -36.47 -13.20 -30.32
C LYS A 720 -35.27 -12.64 -31.09
N LYS A 721 -35.47 -12.37 -32.38
CA LYS A 721 -34.49 -11.64 -33.22
C LYS A 721 -35.14 -10.33 -33.69
N GLY A 722 -34.41 -9.21 -33.53
CA GLY A 722 -34.94 -7.91 -33.94
C GLY A 722 -34.41 -6.74 -33.16
N LYS A 723 -35.07 -5.59 -33.30
CA LYS A 723 -34.72 -4.42 -32.46
C LYS A 723 -35.18 -4.71 -31.04
N ILE A 724 -34.22 -4.84 -30.16
CA ILE A 724 -34.45 -5.01 -28.73
C ILE A 724 -34.00 -3.71 -28.07
N THR A 725 -34.94 -2.96 -27.54
CA THR A 725 -34.67 -1.79 -26.71
C THR A 725 -34.45 -2.31 -25.30
N ALA A 726 -33.21 -2.14 -24.78
CA ALA A 726 -32.98 -2.22 -23.35
C ALA A 726 -33.73 -1.03 -22.72
N GLU A 727 -34.81 -1.27 -22.00
CA GLU A 727 -35.37 -0.25 -21.14
C GLU A 727 -34.33 0.02 -20.03
N ALA A 728 -33.53 1.10 -20.23
CA ALA A 728 -32.70 1.62 -19.17
C ALA A 728 -33.61 2.18 -18.08
N LYS A 729 -33.67 1.53 -16.96
CA LYS A 729 -34.17 2.08 -15.69
C LYS A 729 -33.03 2.58 -14.84
#